data_ad6eac8fa251dccf9fbff30465a2b5f6
#
_entry.id   ad6eac8fa251dccf9fbff30465a2b5f6
#
_cell.length_a   1.000
_cell.length_b   1.000
_cell.length_c   1.000
_cell.angle_alpha   90.00
_cell.angle_beta   90.00
_cell.angle_gamma   90.00
#
_symmetry.space_group_name_H-M   'P 1'
#
loop_
_entity.id
_entity.type
_entity.pdbx_description
1 polymer ?
#
loop_
_entity_poly.entity_id
_entity_poly.type
_entity_poly.pdbx_seq_one_letter_code
_entity_poly.pdbx_strand_id
1 'polypeptide(L)'
;MPRKKSTTPEIAPAKTKGRKKATASTAVTPAGRTRRKAATETVPEENGHRGKHDLVVVESPTKAKTIGKYLGSGFRVIASSGHVRDLTKRKESWFELTDKGLKELGTSGAPSDVTEALKPLVKREFKTKADLLKAARKYVSKKELEPHERELAKVAKQYDEIEGLNIARGWMPHYVLIERDNKGKDTGKRKSAKEILDEINKAARTSNRVFLATDPDREGESIAWHIQDELKLPEARTFRITFNEITKSAVANALAHAGKIDMNRVQAQEARRFLDRIVGFPLSKLLQRKITRGLSAGRVQSVAVRLIVEREREIEAFKTEEYWKLTALLCPDELRAHIPYQSDPAKTKILAKKKPGEKQPTLALDSTPQVPEEAENAPEAPAIPKPAEGSFLAECSKWNGQEFKAGNEQQIDEFVAALNDAAWSVAKIEQKDKSEKAPPPFTTSTLQQQANIRLHFTTDRTMRTAQRLYEGVELGSEGSAALITYMRTDSTRVSNDALSMVRSHIQASYGEKYLPAQPNVFKSGKGAQEAHEAVRPVDLAYTPQRVQPFLNHDQLRLYTLIYNRFVASQMSPAIDAMTNVEVEAKTASTSAIFKAQGRIEKFDGYRRVMPSARQDDISLPALKEQQPLHKLDLFSSQHFTKPPARFNEASLVKALEKEGIGRPSTYATIIYKIQQVGYVKQIDRRFHATDLGKTVTDLLIQNFPNIMDMKFTSHFEEELDQIERNEVVHTDVLNEFWGGFSQTLEKVQEEMPKKLAKETGEMCPKCGKPLVERFSGKTKKMFVGCSGWNKEGTGCDYIKPREGEENVPKLQIDITCPNCGKPMVQRFGPRGPFLGCSGYPECKTTMRLNAEGKPELTAKSTEHKCEKCGSPMVIRQGRRGPFLACSAFPKCRNAVDVDAEGNPVKPKETGIFCEKCNAPMIIKRGPRGPFLACSAYPKCKSYKSLTAELREQLKDIIPPPPPKKEVPQVEVKETCPECGSPMKLRTSSRGPFLGCSKYPKCKGTRPLPEELLEQIG
;
A
#
# COMPACT_ATOMS: atom_id res chain seq x y z
N MET A 1 -49.75 -7.94 -42.91
CA MET A 1 -50.35 -6.98 -43.88
C MET A 1 -51.61 -6.39 -43.27
N PRO A 2 -52.04 -5.08 -43.58
CA PRO A 2 -51.24 -3.96 -44.03
C PRO A 2 -51.27 -2.74 -43.07
N ARG A 3 -50.23 -1.91 -43.06
CA ARG A 3 -50.04 -0.51 -43.54
C ARG A 3 -51.14 0.53 -43.28
N LYS A 4 -50.76 1.64 -42.68
CA LYS A 4 -50.83 3.05 -43.12
C LYS A 4 -50.14 3.98 -42.12
N LYS A 5 -49.25 4.67 -42.51
CA LYS A 5 -48.63 5.95 -42.92
C LYS A 5 -49.54 7.15 -42.77
N SER A 6 -48.97 8.20 -42.17
CA SER A 6 -48.92 9.62 -42.60
C SER A 6 -48.75 10.54 -41.40
N THR A 7 -48.06 11.62 -41.29
CA THR A 7 -47.28 12.53 -42.15
C THR A 7 -46.94 13.74 -41.27
N THR A 8 -45.70 14.19 -41.39
CA THR A 8 -45.22 15.47 -40.89
C THR A 8 -45.91 16.69 -41.51
N PRO A 9 -45.76 17.94 -40.95
CA PRO A 9 -44.77 18.81 -41.53
C PRO A 9 -43.96 19.69 -40.58
N GLU A 10 -42.76 19.99 -41.08
CA GLU A 10 -41.83 21.04 -40.71
C GLU A 10 -42.42 22.43 -40.81
N ILE A 11 -41.85 23.41 -40.06
CA ILE A 11 -41.51 24.79 -40.52
C ILE A 11 -40.41 25.36 -39.59
N ALA A 12 -39.28 25.73 -40.18
CA ALA A 12 -38.29 26.70 -39.72
C ALA A 12 -38.34 27.89 -40.68
N PRO A 13 -37.47 28.94 -40.61
CA PRO A 13 -36.88 29.74 -39.50
C PRO A 13 -36.99 31.24 -39.79
N ALA A 14 -36.58 32.13 -38.87
CA ALA A 14 -36.17 33.46 -39.29
C ALA A 14 -35.22 34.18 -38.31
N LYS A 15 -34.16 34.71 -38.89
CA LYS A 15 -33.11 35.57 -38.36
C LYS A 15 -33.54 37.02 -38.23
N THR A 16 -32.89 37.81 -37.36
CA THR A 16 -32.12 39.08 -37.64
C THR A 16 -31.78 39.80 -36.31
N LYS A 17 -30.53 40.03 -36.02
CA LYS A 17 -29.57 41.12 -36.28
C LYS A 17 -29.88 42.45 -35.54
N GLY A 18 -28.82 42.95 -34.86
CA GLY A 18 -28.54 44.41 -34.61
C GLY A 18 -27.97 44.70 -33.20
N ARG A 19 -26.74 44.76 -32.89
CA ARG A 19 -25.61 45.69 -33.03
C ARG A 19 -25.87 47.15 -32.61
N LYS A 20 -25.11 47.59 -31.57
CA LYS A 20 -24.26 48.84 -31.41
C LYS A 20 -24.07 49.10 -29.92
N LYS A 21 -22.86 49.13 -29.40
CA LYS A 21 -21.67 49.99 -29.37
C LYS A 21 -21.87 51.34 -28.68
N ALA A 22 -20.89 51.54 -27.75
CA ALA A 22 -20.14 52.77 -27.39
C ALA A 22 -20.64 53.46 -26.11
N THR A 23 -19.87 54.07 -25.24
CA THR A 23 -18.45 54.41 -25.14
C THR A 23 -18.14 54.89 -23.71
N ALA A 24 -16.87 54.81 -23.36
CA ALA A 24 -16.17 55.28 -22.19
C ALA A 24 -16.45 56.70 -21.68
N SER A 25 -16.18 56.93 -20.38
CA SER A 25 -15.39 58.10 -19.94
C SER A 25 -14.99 58.00 -18.45
N THR A 26 -13.73 58.02 -18.19
CA THR A 26 -12.83 58.49 -17.13
C THR A 26 -13.37 59.52 -16.13
N ALA A 27 -12.96 59.35 -14.81
CA ALA A 27 -12.16 60.32 -14.03
C ALA A 27 -12.15 60.03 -12.53
N VAL A 28 -10.95 59.70 -11.98
CA VAL A 28 -10.16 60.44 -10.96
C VAL A 28 -10.77 60.61 -9.54
N THR A 29 -9.99 60.06 -8.57
CA THR A 29 -9.99 60.18 -7.10
C THR A 29 -10.07 61.61 -6.55
N PRO A 30 -10.34 61.86 -5.22
CA PRO A 30 -9.38 61.49 -4.18
C PRO A 30 -9.94 61.11 -2.77
N ALA A 31 -8.98 60.78 -1.89
CA ALA A 31 -8.99 60.36 -0.53
C ALA A 31 -9.90 61.03 0.49
N GLY A 32 -10.40 60.23 1.46
CA GLY A 32 -11.04 60.77 2.66
C GLY A 32 -11.03 59.74 3.82
N ARG A 33 -10.19 60.00 4.85
CA ARG A 33 -10.21 59.36 6.17
C ARG A 33 -11.56 59.51 6.84
N THR A 34 -12.12 58.43 7.42
CA THR A 34 -12.94 58.56 8.65
C THR A 34 -13.11 57.23 9.39
N ARG A 35 -12.73 57.25 10.66
CA ARG A 35 -13.30 56.70 11.89
C ARG A 35 -14.01 55.32 11.86
N ARG A 36 -13.33 54.37 12.50
CA ARG A 36 -13.94 53.18 13.08
C ARG A 36 -14.99 53.56 14.13
N LYS A 37 -16.23 53.16 13.90
CA LYS A 37 -17.27 53.01 14.93
C LYS A 37 -17.35 51.50 15.28
N ALA A 38 -17.34 51.23 16.57
CA ALA A 38 -17.66 49.93 17.14
C ALA A 38 -19.10 49.55 16.78
N ALA A 39 -19.30 48.37 16.19
CA ALA A 39 -20.61 47.81 15.99
C ALA A 39 -20.85 46.79 17.06
N THR A 40 -21.79 47.05 17.93
CA THR A 40 -22.52 46.12 18.78
C THR A 40 -23.11 45.00 17.91
N GLU A 41 -22.82 43.76 18.25
CA GLU A 41 -23.48 42.61 17.66
C GLU A 41 -24.97 42.58 18.05
N THR A 42 -25.82 42.98 17.13
CA THR A 42 -27.24 42.63 17.13
C THR A 42 -27.40 41.37 16.28
N VAL A 43 -27.95 40.32 16.88
CA VAL A 43 -28.43 39.11 16.22
C VAL A 43 -29.44 39.52 15.16
N PRO A 44 -29.31 39.20 13.87
CA PRO A 44 -30.34 39.48 12.88
C PRO A 44 -31.45 38.44 12.99
N GLU A 45 -32.64 38.93 13.21
CA GLU A 45 -33.90 38.22 13.03
C GLU A 45 -33.99 37.57 11.64
N GLU A 46 -34.55 36.38 11.59
CA GLU A 46 -34.85 35.60 10.39
C GLU A 46 -35.82 36.33 9.43
N ASN A 47 -35.24 36.95 8.39
CA ASN A 47 -36.04 37.27 7.20
C ASN A 47 -35.83 36.16 6.17
N GLY A 48 -36.89 35.40 5.91
CA GLY A 48 -36.93 34.23 5.05
C GLY A 48 -36.54 34.47 3.61
N HIS A 49 -35.26 34.33 3.31
CA HIS A 49 -34.80 34.06 1.96
C HIS A 49 -34.81 32.54 1.74
N ARG A 50 -35.88 32.00 1.17
CA ARG A 50 -35.92 30.62 0.67
C ARG A 50 -34.86 30.50 -0.41
N GLY A 51 -33.80 29.73 -0.11
CA GLY A 51 -32.77 29.37 -1.08
C GLY A 51 -33.35 28.57 -2.23
N LYS A 52 -32.74 28.65 -3.41
CA LYS A 52 -33.22 27.94 -4.62
C LYS A 52 -32.95 26.43 -4.61
N HIS A 53 -32.13 25.89 -3.70
CA HIS A 53 -31.68 24.49 -3.68
C HIS A 53 -31.22 24.06 -2.28
N ASP A 54 -31.12 22.77 -2.05
CA ASP A 54 -30.46 22.18 -0.90
C ASP A 54 -28.97 21.91 -1.22
N LEU A 55 -28.10 21.98 -0.20
CA LEU A 55 -26.66 21.67 -0.33
C LEU A 55 -26.39 20.27 0.17
N VAL A 56 -25.64 19.49 -0.62
CA VAL A 56 -25.09 18.20 -0.20
C VAL A 56 -23.57 18.28 -0.22
N VAL A 57 -22.93 17.96 0.92
CA VAL A 57 -21.48 17.96 1.05
C VAL A 57 -20.99 16.51 1.15
N VAL A 58 -20.09 16.11 0.27
CA VAL A 58 -19.49 14.77 0.18
C VAL A 58 -17.97 14.82 0.30
N GLU A 59 -17.30 13.68 0.41
CA GLU A 59 -15.85 13.65 0.58
C GLU A 59 -15.06 13.85 -0.70
N SER A 60 -15.53 13.29 -1.83
CA SER A 60 -14.74 13.29 -3.06
C SER A 60 -15.49 13.90 -4.25
N PRO A 61 -14.75 14.49 -5.22
CA PRO A 61 -15.34 15.01 -6.45
C PRO A 61 -16.07 13.95 -7.29
N THR A 62 -15.59 12.69 -7.26
CA THR A 62 -16.22 11.58 -7.97
C THR A 62 -17.58 11.27 -7.36
N LYS A 63 -17.65 11.16 -6.03
CA LYS A 63 -18.89 10.96 -5.27
C LYS A 63 -19.87 12.11 -5.52
N ALA A 64 -19.37 13.37 -5.56
CA ALA A 64 -20.19 14.53 -5.88
C ALA A 64 -20.85 14.43 -7.26
N LYS A 65 -20.11 13.96 -8.26
CA LYS A 65 -20.62 13.77 -9.62
C LYS A 65 -21.70 12.68 -9.66
N THR A 66 -21.45 11.53 -9.02
CA THR A 66 -22.37 10.40 -8.99
C THR A 66 -23.67 10.74 -8.28
N ILE A 67 -23.60 11.33 -7.08
CA ILE A 67 -24.77 11.73 -6.30
C ILE A 67 -25.53 12.87 -6.97
N GLY A 68 -24.82 13.86 -7.52
CA GLY A 68 -25.43 14.98 -8.24
C GLY A 68 -26.29 14.56 -9.42
N LYS A 69 -25.90 13.49 -10.12
CA LYS A 69 -26.70 12.85 -11.18
C LYS A 69 -28.05 12.33 -10.66
N TYR A 70 -28.06 11.75 -9.45
CA TYR A 70 -29.29 11.16 -8.88
C TYR A 70 -30.23 12.19 -8.26
N LEU A 71 -29.69 13.30 -7.74
CA LEU A 71 -30.46 14.31 -7.03
C LEU A 71 -31.08 15.37 -7.94
N GLY A 72 -30.51 15.61 -9.13
CA GLY A 72 -31.03 16.61 -10.09
C GLY A 72 -30.83 18.08 -9.67
N SER A 73 -31.56 19.00 -10.31
CA SER A 73 -31.37 20.47 -10.21
C SER A 73 -31.77 21.08 -8.87
N GLY A 74 -32.56 20.38 -8.05
CA GLY A 74 -32.96 20.86 -6.71
C GLY A 74 -31.83 20.80 -5.67
N PHE A 75 -30.68 20.24 -6.02
CA PHE A 75 -29.56 20.04 -5.10
C PHE A 75 -28.26 20.57 -5.70
N ARG A 76 -27.46 21.19 -4.85
CA ARG A 76 -26.07 21.51 -5.17
C ARG A 76 -25.14 20.55 -4.41
N VAL A 77 -24.30 19.79 -5.12
CA VAL A 77 -23.37 18.82 -4.50
C VAL A 77 -21.94 19.36 -4.57
N ILE A 78 -21.25 19.43 -3.43
CA ILE A 78 -19.88 19.94 -3.30
C ILE A 78 -19.03 18.93 -2.56
N ALA A 79 -17.75 18.77 -2.97
CA ALA A 79 -16.82 17.86 -2.32
C ALA A 79 -15.86 18.59 -1.37
N SER A 80 -15.69 18.09 -0.13
CA SER A 80 -14.70 18.57 0.84
C SER A 80 -13.27 18.15 0.50
N SER A 81 -13.12 17.14 -0.37
CA SER A 81 -11.84 16.51 -0.70
C SER A 81 -11.11 15.90 0.52
N GLY A 82 -11.85 15.24 1.39
CA GLY A 82 -11.38 14.62 2.64
C GLY A 82 -11.41 15.58 3.84
N HIS A 83 -10.60 15.29 4.86
CA HIS A 83 -10.50 16.14 6.05
C HIS A 83 -10.10 17.58 5.73
N VAL A 84 -10.72 18.53 6.41
CA VAL A 84 -10.48 19.97 6.25
C VAL A 84 -9.56 20.53 7.32
N ARG A 85 -9.53 19.93 8.52
CA ARG A 85 -8.66 20.33 9.63
C ARG A 85 -8.02 19.12 10.31
N ASP A 86 -6.89 19.34 10.99
CA ASP A 86 -6.16 18.34 11.79
C ASP A 86 -5.53 19.04 13.01
N LEU A 87 -5.09 18.26 13.98
CA LEU A 87 -4.38 18.78 15.15
C LEU A 87 -3.09 19.50 14.75
N THR A 88 -2.81 20.65 15.37
CA THR A 88 -1.58 21.39 15.10
C THR A 88 -0.34 20.55 15.40
N LYS A 89 0.75 20.83 14.67
CA LYS A 89 2.09 20.27 14.94
C LYS A 89 2.99 21.25 15.68
N ARG A 90 2.51 22.46 15.91
CA ARG A 90 3.24 23.50 16.66
C ARG A 90 3.00 23.28 18.15
N LYS A 91 4.02 23.44 18.95
CA LYS A 91 3.87 23.60 20.40
C LYS A 91 3.35 25.00 20.68
N GLU A 92 2.19 25.08 21.27
CA GLU A 92 1.66 26.33 21.79
C GLU A 92 1.58 26.21 23.33
N SER A 93 1.86 27.29 24.02
CA SER A 93 1.69 27.41 25.47
C SER A 93 0.62 28.46 25.72
N TRP A 94 -0.18 28.23 26.73
CA TRP A 94 -1.26 29.11 27.12
C TRP A 94 -1.04 29.52 28.57
N PHE A 95 -1.52 30.70 28.90
CA PHE A 95 -1.47 31.23 30.24
C PHE A 95 -2.88 31.45 30.75
N GLU A 96 -3.11 31.11 31.99
CA GLU A 96 -4.41 31.24 32.65
C GLU A 96 -4.21 31.79 34.07
N LEU A 97 -5.05 32.73 34.44
CA LEU A 97 -5.19 33.12 35.83
C LEU A 97 -6.18 32.16 36.51
N THR A 98 -5.69 31.29 37.39
CA THR A 98 -6.51 30.35 38.16
C THR A 98 -7.05 30.99 39.43
N ASP A 99 -8.13 30.41 40.03
CA ASP A 99 -8.64 30.84 41.32
C ASP A 99 -7.52 30.83 42.39
N LYS A 100 -6.63 29.81 42.36
CA LYS A 100 -5.47 29.70 43.23
C LYS A 100 -4.48 30.80 42.94
N GLY A 101 -4.15 31.06 41.70
CA GLY A 101 -3.24 32.13 41.27
C GLY A 101 -3.76 33.52 41.67
N LEU A 102 -5.08 33.73 41.59
CA LEU A 102 -5.68 34.98 42.05
C LEU A 102 -5.56 35.16 43.56
N LYS A 103 -5.76 34.10 44.36
CA LYS A 103 -5.50 34.13 45.84
C LYS A 103 -4.02 34.37 46.15
N GLU A 104 -3.11 33.71 45.43
CA GLU A 104 -1.66 33.94 45.58
C GLU A 104 -1.27 35.38 45.27
N LEU A 105 -1.89 35.99 44.26
CA LEU A 105 -1.69 37.41 43.95
C LEU A 105 -2.08 38.30 45.11
N GLY A 106 -3.22 38.04 45.79
CA GLY A 106 -3.66 38.78 46.99
C GLY A 106 -2.71 38.58 48.17
N THR A 107 -2.24 37.33 48.42
CA THR A 107 -1.26 37.06 49.50
C THR A 107 0.12 37.67 49.22
N SER A 108 0.43 37.96 47.97
CA SER A 108 1.69 38.62 47.55
C SER A 108 1.58 40.16 47.58
N GLY A 109 0.54 40.69 48.20
CA GLY A 109 0.39 42.14 48.46
C GLY A 109 -0.46 42.91 47.49
N ALA A 110 -1.20 42.26 46.58
CA ALA A 110 -2.17 42.95 45.74
C ALA A 110 -3.43 43.29 46.57
N PRO A 111 -3.94 44.52 46.50
CA PRO A 111 -5.15 44.94 47.19
C PRO A 111 -6.38 44.11 46.83
N SER A 112 -7.36 44.02 47.72
CA SER A 112 -8.58 43.19 47.52
C SER A 112 -9.43 43.66 46.37
N ASP A 113 -9.49 44.93 46.11
CA ASP A 113 -10.19 45.58 44.98
C ASP A 113 -9.56 45.23 43.62
N VAL A 114 -8.21 45.16 43.56
CA VAL A 114 -7.48 44.70 42.38
C VAL A 114 -7.76 43.23 42.09
N THR A 115 -7.71 42.36 43.13
CA THR A 115 -7.99 40.94 42.94
C THR A 115 -9.46 40.69 42.58
N GLU A 116 -10.40 41.43 43.15
CA GLU A 116 -11.82 41.33 42.83
C GLU A 116 -12.08 41.77 41.36
N ALA A 117 -11.47 42.87 40.94
CA ALA A 117 -11.57 43.35 39.56
C ALA A 117 -10.98 42.40 38.53
N LEU A 118 -10.02 41.53 38.90
CA LEU A 118 -9.43 40.54 38.01
C LEU A 118 -10.20 39.20 37.94
N LYS A 119 -11.21 38.95 38.79
CA LYS A 119 -12.05 37.73 38.76
C LYS A 119 -12.62 37.40 37.37
N PRO A 120 -13.07 38.36 36.54
CA PRO A 120 -13.56 38.05 35.19
C PRO A 120 -12.49 37.48 34.23
N LEU A 121 -11.20 37.54 34.62
CA LEU A 121 -10.10 36.97 33.84
C LEU A 121 -9.75 35.55 34.29
N VAL A 122 -10.28 35.08 35.40
CA VAL A 122 -10.08 33.71 35.89
C VAL A 122 -10.67 32.73 34.90
N LYS A 123 -9.92 31.65 34.62
CA LYS A 123 -10.26 30.62 33.65
C LYS A 123 -10.31 31.10 32.17
N ARG A 124 -9.84 32.33 31.88
CA ARG A 124 -9.63 32.82 30.52
C ARG A 124 -8.24 32.43 30.01
N GLU A 125 -8.19 32.08 28.75
CA GLU A 125 -6.94 31.74 28.04
C GLU A 125 -6.27 32.97 27.43
N PHE A 126 -4.95 33.03 27.58
CA PHE A 126 -4.12 34.06 26.98
C PHE A 126 -2.93 33.42 26.27
N LYS A 127 -2.67 33.81 25.03
CA LYS A 127 -1.54 33.25 24.26
C LYS A 127 -0.19 33.61 24.88
N THR A 128 -0.10 34.78 25.47
CA THR A 128 1.11 35.24 26.14
C THR A 128 0.77 35.88 27.47
N LYS A 129 1.75 35.93 28.41
CA LYS A 129 1.63 36.73 29.62
C LYS A 129 1.33 38.19 29.35
N ALA A 130 1.83 38.72 28.22
CA ALA A 130 1.54 40.10 27.80
C ALA A 130 0.05 40.29 27.43
N ASP A 131 -0.58 39.27 26.85
CA ASP A 131 -2.02 39.31 26.53
C ASP A 131 -2.87 39.32 27.81
N LEU A 132 -2.46 38.53 28.84
CA LEU A 132 -3.09 38.56 30.15
C LEU A 132 -2.98 39.94 30.76
N LEU A 133 -1.77 40.53 30.80
CA LEU A 133 -1.56 41.88 31.35
C LEU A 133 -2.36 42.94 30.57
N LYS A 134 -2.41 42.84 29.25
CA LYS A 134 -3.23 43.70 28.40
C LYS A 134 -4.73 43.55 28.70
N ALA A 135 -5.17 42.36 28.99
CA ALA A 135 -6.57 42.12 29.41
C ALA A 135 -6.83 42.66 30.81
N ALA A 136 -5.90 42.47 31.75
CA ALA A 136 -5.98 42.97 33.12
C ALA A 136 -6.12 44.52 33.20
N ARG A 137 -5.39 45.24 32.33
CA ARG A 137 -5.47 46.70 32.19
C ARG A 137 -6.83 47.21 31.68
N LYS A 138 -7.78 46.34 31.34
CA LYS A 138 -9.17 46.72 31.04
C LYS A 138 -10.05 46.74 32.29
N TYR A 139 -9.66 46.08 33.32
CA TYR A 139 -10.44 45.92 34.55
C TYR A 139 -9.80 46.66 35.73
N VAL A 140 -8.50 46.93 35.69
CA VAL A 140 -7.73 47.63 36.68
C VAL A 140 -6.98 48.78 36.01
N SER A 141 -6.92 49.94 36.65
CA SER A 141 -6.19 51.11 36.09
C SER A 141 -4.68 50.78 36.00
N LYS A 142 -3.98 51.43 35.05
CA LYS A 142 -2.54 51.16 34.84
C LYS A 142 -1.76 51.46 36.10
N LYS A 143 -2.09 52.49 36.85
CA LYS A 143 -1.43 52.94 38.07
C LYS A 143 -1.56 51.90 39.22
N GLU A 144 -2.71 51.29 39.33
CA GLU A 144 -3.00 50.25 40.35
C GLU A 144 -2.41 48.91 40.00
N LEU A 145 -2.39 48.56 38.71
CA LEU A 145 -1.90 47.25 38.25
C LEU A 145 -0.37 47.18 38.14
N GLU A 146 0.31 48.30 37.79
CA GLU A 146 1.76 48.32 37.51
C GLU A 146 2.63 47.73 38.61
N PRO A 147 2.39 47.95 39.91
CA PRO A 147 3.16 47.33 40.99
C PRO A 147 3.01 45.80 41.04
N HIS A 148 1.90 45.27 40.57
CA HIS A 148 1.50 43.87 40.65
C HIS A 148 1.65 43.09 39.32
N GLU A 149 2.02 43.75 38.21
CA GLU A 149 2.12 43.11 36.87
C GLU A 149 3.11 41.93 36.86
N ARG A 150 4.25 42.07 37.58
CA ARG A 150 5.25 41.00 37.66
C ARG A 150 4.68 39.78 38.40
N GLU A 151 3.96 40.00 39.50
CA GLU A 151 3.39 38.94 40.31
C GLU A 151 2.21 38.29 39.60
N LEU A 152 1.32 39.07 38.94
CA LEU A 152 0.27 38.57 38.08
C LEU A 152 0.81 37.67 36.96
N ALA A 153 1.90 38.08 36.31
CA ALA A 153 2.54 37.27 35.28
C ALA A 153 3.22 36.00 35.86
N LYS A 154 3.56 35.98 37.15
CA LYS A 154 4.21 34.86 37.84
C LYS A 154 3.18 33.84 38.34
N VAL A 155 2.06 34.28 38.88
CA VAL A 155 0.96 33.42 39.35
C VAL A 155 0.10 32.87 38.20
N ALA A 156 0.23 33.42 37.02
CA ALA A 156 -0.41 32.88 35.84
C ALA A 156 0.17 31.49 35.48
N LYS A 157 -0.68 30.49 35.60
CA LYS A 157 -0.32 29.09 35.30
C LYS A 157 -0.10 28.91 33.82
N GLN A 158 1.03 28.32 33.46
CA GLN A 158 1.34 27.94 32.11
C GLN A 158 0.84 26.53 31.85
N TYR A 159 0.15 26.33 30.75
CA TYR A 159 -0.21 25.04 30.21
C TYR A 159 0.47 24.85 28.87
N ASP A 160 1.13 23.71 28.71
CA ASP A 160 1.75 23.32 27.45
C ASP A 160 0.86 22.33 26.73
N GLU A 161 0.64 22.60 25.44
CA GLU A 161 0.04 21.61 24.58
C GLU A 161 0.99 20.46 24.31
N ILE A 162 0.47 19.24 24.37
CA ILE A 162 1.18 18.04 23.97
C ILE A 162 0.67 17.64 22.58
N GLU A 163 1.45 17.93 21.56
CA GLU A 163 1.14 17.56 20.16
C GLU A 163 -0.23 18.08 19.66
N GLY A 164 -0.61 19.30 20.07
CA GLY A 164 -1.87 19.93 19.72
C GLY A 164 -3.05 19.57 20.60
N LEU A 165 -2.79 19.01 21.79
CA LEU A 165 -3.81 18.64 22.79
C LEU A 165 -3.54 19.31 24.12
N ASN A 166 -4.55 19.95 24.70
CA ASN A 166 -4.49 20.47 26.06
C ASN A 166 -5.11 19.43 27.02
N ILE A 167 -4.24 18.53 27.52
CA ILE A 167 -4.65 17.42 28.40
C ILE A 167 -5.21 17.95 29.72
N ALA A 168 -4.58 18.99 30.31
CA ALA A 168 -4.99 19.59 31.56
C ALA A 168 -6.39 20.22 31.52
N ARG A 169 -6.93 20.45 30.33
CA ARG A 169 -8.30 20.97 30.08
C ARG A 169 -9.22 19.93 29.46
N GLY A 170 -9.11 18.67 29.88
CA GLY A 170 -10.00 17.62 29.41
C GLY A 170 -9.80 17.27 27.95
N TRP A 171 -8.56 17.18 27.48
CA TRP A 171 -8.19 16.77 26.12
C TRP A 171 -8.63 17.73 25.02
N MET A 172 -8.75 19.03 25.33
CA MET A 172 -9.19 20.04 24.35
C MET A 172 -8.25 20.07 23.14
N PRO A 173 -8.76 19.80 21.93
CA PRO A 173 -7.93 19.77 20.72
C PRO A 173 -7.69 21.18 20.14
N HIS A 174 -6.48 21.40 19.65
CA HIS A 174 -6.16 22.58 18.86
C HIS A 174 -6.11 22.20 17.37
N TYR A 175 -7.23 22.40 16.68
CA TYR A 175 -7.37 22.15 15.25
C TYR A 175 -6.86 23.30 14.40
N VAL A 176 -6.20 22.98 13.30
CA VAL A 176 -5.76 23.90 12.26
C VAL A 176 -6.18 23.38 10.89
N LEU A 177 -6.44 24.30 9.94
CA LEU A 177 -6.77 23.91 8.57
C LEU A 177 -5.58 23.19 7.92
N ILE A 178 -5.88 22.12 7.17
CA ILE A 178 -4.85 21.32 6.51
C ILE A 178 -4.24 22.11 5.36
N GLU A 179 -2.91 22.33 5.45
CA GLU A 179 -2.12 22.86 4.33
C GLU A 179 -1.90 21.74 3.31
N ARG A 180 -2.45 21.89 2.11
CA ARG A 180 -2.26 20.94 1.02
C ARG A 180 -1.05 21.34 0.19
N ASP A 181 0.02 20.56 0.27
CA ASP A 181 1.25 20.80 -0.50
C ASP A 181 0.98 20.72 -2.01
N ASN A 182 1.16 21.83 -2.71
CA ASN A 182 1.08 21.94 -4.17
C ASN A 182 2.31 21.35 -4.91
N LYS A 183 3.17 20.59 -4.23
CA LYS A 183 4.41 20.01 -4.78
C LYS A 183 4.23 18.70 -5.56
N GLY A 184 3.01 18.23 -5.76
CA GLY A 184 2.73 17.05 -6.59
C GLY A 184 2.81 17.37 -8.09
N LYS A 185 3.36 16.44 -8.87
CA LYS A 185 3.55 16.52 -10.33
C LYS A 185 2.27 16.51 -11.18
N ASP A 186 1.11 16.69 -10.59
CA ASP A 186 -0.15 16.77 -11.32
C ASP A 186 -0.49 18.22 -11.68
N THR A 187 -0.82 18.41 -12.93
CA THR A 187 -0.98 19.68 -13.66
C THR A 187 -2.22 20.50 -13.29
N GLY A 188 -2.88 20.21 -12.17
CA GLY A 188 -4.01 20.98 -11.63
C GLY A 188 -3.69 21.61 -10.28
N LYS A 189 -3.90 22.91 -10.10
CA LYS A 189 -3.87 23.55 -8.78
C LYS A 189 -4.95 22.89 -7.90
N ARG A 190 -4.55 22.08 -6.91
CA ARG A 190 -5.49 21.59 -5.89
C ARG A 190 -5.93 22.75 -5.02
N LYS A 191 -7.24 22.91 -4.82
CA LYS A 191 -7.80 23.92 -3.89
C LYS A 191 -7.28 23.65 -2.47
N SER A 192 -6.94 24.70 -1.74
CA SER A 192 -6.62 24.61 -0.30
C SER A 192 -7.88 24.24 0.50
N ALA A 193 -7.71 23.77 1.74
CA ALA A 193 -8.84 23.49 2.63
C ALA A 193 -9.69 24.76 2.85
N LYS A 194 -9.04 25.92 2.95
CA LYS A 194 -9.73 27.22 3.09
C LYS A 194 -10.59 27.55 1.88
N GLU A 195 -10.05 27.41 0.65
CA GLU A 195 -10.83 27.68 -0.58
C GLU A 195 -12.05 26.76 -0.71
N ILE A 196 -11.93 25.50 -0.26
CA ILE A 196 -13.03 24.54 -0.26
C ILE A 196 -14.08 24.93 0.78
N LEU A 197 -13.68 25.28 1.99
CA LEU A 197 -14.58 25.72 3.05
C LEU A 197 -15.29 27.02 2.68
N ASP A 198 -14.59 27.97 2.06
CA ASP A 198 -15.19 29.21 1.54
C ASP A 198 -16.26 28.92 0.47
N GLU A 199 -16.01 27.92 -0.40
CA GLU A 199 -16.99 27.49 -1.42
C GLU A 199 -18.22 26.83 -0.77
N ILE A 200 -18.02 25.94 0.21
CA ILE A 200 -19.10 25.31 0.96
C ILE A 200 -19.91 26.38 1.73
N ASN A 201 -19.24 27.31 2.39
CA ASN A 201 -19.89 28.37 3.15
C ASN A 201 -20.77 29.27 2.25
N LYS A 202 -20.24 29.69 1.10
CA LYS A 202 -21.03 30.47 0.12
C LYS A 202 -22.27 29.70 -0.34
N ALA A 203 -22.15 28.42 -0.59
CA ALA A 203 -23.27 27.58 -0.97
C ALA A 203 -24.27 27.37 0.18
N ALA A 204 -23.80 27.13 1.40
CA ALA A 204 -24.63 26.93 2.59
C ALA A 204 -25.50 28.17 2.94
N ARG A 205 -24.94 29.38 2.71
CA ARG A 205 -25.69 30.64 2.94
C ARG A 205 -26.90 30.82 2.00
N THR A 206 -26.84 30.23 0.82
CA THR A 206 -27.88 30.34 -0.22
C THR A 206 -28.75 29.09 -0.33
N SER A 207 -28.54 28.08 0.52
CA SER A 207 -29.27 26.81 0.52
C SER A 207 -30.33 26.78 1.64
N ASN A 208 -31.43 26.06 1.42
CA ASN A 208 -32.44 25.83 2.45
C ASN A 208 -31.92 24.93 3.56
N ARG A 209 -31.42 23.78 3.19
CA ARG A 209 -30.85 22.73 4.08
C ARG A 209 -29.45 22.35 3.65
N VAL A 210 -28.66 21.88 4.58
CA VAL A 210 -27.32 21.34 4.34
C VAL A 210 -27.29 19.87 4.78
N PHE A 211 -26.96 19.01 3.84
CA PHE A 211 -26.79 17.57 4.08
C PHE A 211 -25.32 17.20 4.05
N LEU A 212 -24.82 16.66 5.14
CA LEU A 212 -23.46 16.15 5.25
C LEU A 212 -23.47 14.66 4.91
N ALA A 213 -23.04 14.33 3.68
CA ALA A 213 -23.14 13.00 3.05
C ALA A 213 -21.77 12.32 2.92
N THR A 214 -20.97 12.41 3.97
CA THR A 214 -19.69 11.72 4.09
C THR A 214 -19.88 10.21 4.33
N ASP A 215 -18.81 9.40 4.20
CA ASP A 215 -18.87 7.95 4.33
C ASP A 215 -19.49 7.50 5.67
N PRO A 216 -20.04 6.28 5.77
CA PRO A 216 -20.76 5.83 6.97
C PRO A 216 -19.85 5.38 8.12
N ASP A 217 -18.55 5.58 8.04
CA ASP A 217 -17.59 5.24 9.09
C ASP A 217 -17.29 6.42 10.04
N ARG A 218 -16.54 6.16 11.12
CA ARG A 218 -16.11 7.18 12.10
C ARG A 218 -15.34 8.34 11.46
N GLU A 219 -14.56 8.05 10.41
CA GLU A 219 -13.79 9.05 9.67
C GLU A 219 -14.73 10.02 8.95
N GLY A 220 -15.76 9.48 8.27
CA GLY A 220 -16.78 10.30 7.60
C GLY A 220 -17.59 11.13 8.59
N GLU A 221 -17.91 10.58 9.76
CA GLU A 221 -18.62 11.31 10.82
C GLU A 221 -17.79 12.50 11.34
N SER A 222 -16.51 12.26 11.57
CA SER A 222 -15.55 13.31 11.99
C SER A 222 -15.39 14.40 10.90
N ILE A 223 -15.36 14.03 9.61
CA ILE A 223 -15.30 15.01 8.51
C ILE A 223 -16.56 15.88 8.51
N ALA A 224 -17.73 15.26 8.66
CA ALA A 224 -19.02 15.98 8.74
C ALA A 224 -19.02 17.00 9.88
N TRP A 225 -18.62 16.54 11.09
CA TRP A 225 -18.54 17.39 12.27
C TRP A 225 -17.53 18.53 12.09
N HIS A 226 -16.34 18.26 11.55
CA HIS A 226 -15.33 19.28 11.31
C HIS A 226 -15.83 20.37 10.35
N ILE A 227 -16.63 20.03 9.35
CA ILE A 227 -17.22 21.01 8.42
C ILE A 227 -18.29 21.84 9.14
N GLN A 228 -19.18 21.17 9.89
CA GLN A 228 -20.25 21.86 10.62
C GLN A 228 -19.67 22.83 11.66
N ASP A 229 -18.70 22.38 12.45
CA ASP A 229 -18.09 23.17 13.51
C ASP A 229 -17.24 24.32 12.97
N GLU A 230 -16.41 24.09 11.94
CA GLU A 230 -15.55 25.13 11.36
C GLU A 230 -16.38 26.25 10.69
N LEU A 231 -17.47 25.89 9.99
CA LEU A 231 -18.34 26.85 9.32
C LEU A 231 -19.47 27.36 10.20
N LYS A 232 -19.59 26.89 11.45
CA LYS A 232 -20.68 27.22 12.39
C LYS A 232 -22.06 27.08 11.73
N LEU A 233 -22.27 25.95 11.04
CA LEU A 233 -23.53 25.69 10.37
C LEU A 233 -24.66 25.50 11.39
N PRO A 234 -25.83 26.16 11.22
CA PRO A 234 -26.94 26.03 12.15
C PRO A 234 -27.47 24.61 12.21
N GLU A 235 -27.63 24.06 13.42
CA GLU A 235 -28.13 22.70 13.62
C GLU A 235 -29.54 22.50 13.05
N ALA A 236 -30.41 23.49 13.16
CA ALA A 236 -31.80 23.39 12.70
C ALA A 236 -31.90 23.00 11.22
N ARG A 237 -30.98 23.44 10.38
CA ARG A 237 -30.99 23.16 8.94
C ARG A 237 -29.84 22.27 8.46
N THR A 238 -29.00 21.73 9.36
CA THR A 238 -27.89 20.84 9.02
C THR A 238 -28.25 19.41 9.42
N PHE A 239 -28.11 18.49 8.48
CA PHE A 239 -28.47 17.09 8.60
C PHE A 239 -27.34 16.18 8.18
N ARG A 240 -27.26 15.02 8.80
CA ARG A 240 -26.34 13.93 8.46
C ARG A 240 -27.11 12.88 7.67
N ILE A 241 -26.56 12.45 6.53
CA ILE A 241 -27.07 11.31 5.76
C ILE A 241 -25.96 10.31 5.48
N THR A 242 -26.26 9.02 5.63
CA THR A 242 -25.36 7.92 5.37
C THR A 242 -26.02 6.88 4.47
N PHE A 243 -25.22 6.21 3.66
CA PHE A 243 -25.67 5.10 2.82
C PHE A 243 -24.52 4.15 2.55
N ASN A 244 -24.85 2.84 2.51
CA ASN A 244 -23.86 1.78 2.26
C ASN A 244 -23.56 1.58 0.76
N GLU A 245 -24.43 2.11 -0.11
CA GLU A 245 -24.26 2.07 -1.56
C GLU A 245 -24.72 3.39 -2.18
N ILE A 246 -24.10 3.78 -3.28
CA ILE A 246 -24.45 5.02 -4.00
C ILE A 246 -25.38 4.65 -5.17
N THR A 247 -26.64 4.38 -4.84
CA THR A 247 -27.72 4.15 -5.79
C THR A 247 -28.78 5.24 -5.66
N LYS A 248 -29.63 5.40 -6.67
CA LYS A 248 -30.71 6.41 -6.62
C LYS A 248 -31.67 6.15 -5.47
N SER A 249 -32.00 4.89 -5.22
CA SER A 249 -32.90 4.47 -4.13
C SER A 249 -32.27 4.71 -2.76
N ALA A 250 -31.03 4.30 -2.56
CA ALA A 250 -30.33 4.48 -1.30
C ALA A 250 -30.13 5.96 -0.95
N VAL A 251 -29.77 6.80 -1.92
CA VAL A 251 -29.62 8.25 -1.71
C VAL A 251 -30.97 8.90 -1.40
N ALA A 252 -32.05 8.53 -2.08
CA ALA A 252 -33.39 9.04 -1.79
C ALA A 252 -33.88 8.63 -0.40
N ASN A 253 -33.64 7.35 -0.01
CA ASN A 253 -33.97 6.84 1.31
C ASN A 253 -33.19 7.56 2.41
N ALA A 254 -31.88 7.78 2.21
CA ALA A 254 -31.05 8.52 3.17
C ALA A 254 -31.51 9.96 3.38
N LEU A 255 -31.98 10.63 2.32
CA LEU A 255 -32.56 11.98 2.42
C LEU A 255 -33.88 12.01 3.18
N ALA A 256 -34.72 10.95 3.01
CA ALA A 256 -35.99 10.83 3.73
C ALA A 256 -35.78 10.57 5.23
N HIS A 257 -34.67 9.92 5.60
CA HIS A 257 -34.31 9.57 6.98
C HIS A 257 -33.09 10.32 7.49
N ALA A 258 -32.96 11.59 7.08
CA ALA A 258 -31.82 12.42 7.47
C ALA A 258 -31.80 12.64 8.99
N GLY A 259 -30.67 12.32 9.62
CA GLY A 259 -30.45 12.47 11.05
C GLY A 259 -29.56 13.64 11.41
N LYS A 260 -28.95 13.58 12.58
CA LYS A 260 -27.92 14.50 13.07
C LYS A 260 -26.58 13.77 13.15
N ILE A 261 -25.50 14.54 13.34
CA ILE A 261 -24.16 13.98 13.55
C ILE A 261 -24.16 13.17 14.84
N ASP A 262 -23.62 11.96 14.76
CA ASP A 262 -23.42 11.07 15.89
C ASP A 262 -22.14 11.46 16.64
N MET A 263 -22.30 12.17 17.75
CA MET A 263 -21.16 12.65 18.55
C MET A 263 -20.37 11.53 19.20
N ASN A 264 -20.96 10.35 19.46
CA ASN A 264 -20.20 9.21 19.99
C ASN A 264 -19.19 8.70 18.96
N ARG A 265 -19.60 8.63 17.68
CA ARG A 265 -18.68 8.31 16.57
C ARG A 265 -17.59 9.35 16.42
N VAL A 266 -17.91 10.64 16.54
CA VAL A 266 -16.93 11.72 16.51
C VAL A 266 -15.93 11.55 17.66
N GLN A 267 -16.40 11.34 18.89
CA GLN A 267 -15.56 11.15 20.07
C GLN A 267 -14.68 9.90 19.97
N ALA A 268 -15.21 8.80 19.43
CA ALA A 268 -14.41 7.60 19.18
C ALA A 268 -13.27 7.85 18.16
N GLN A 269 -13.54 8.62 17.11
CA GLN A 269 -12.52 9.01 16.15
C GLN A 269 -11.50 9.99 16.76
N GLU A 270 -11.96 10.99 17.54
CA GLU A 270 -11.10 11.91 18.26
C GLU A 270 -10.20 11.18 19.27
N ALA A 271 -10.77 10.29 20.10
CA ALA A 271 -10.00 9.49 21.05
C ALA A 271 -8.91 8.69 20.34
N ARG A 272 -9.23 8.03 19.25
CA ARG A 272 -8.25 7.34 18.41
C ARG A 272 -7.16 8.30 17.90
N ARG A 273 -7.57 9.45 17.36
CA ARG A 273 -6.64 10.46 16.84
C ARG A 273 -5.72 11.01 17.92
N PHE A 274 -6.27 11.25 19.11
CA PHE A 274 -5.51 11.72 20.26
C PHE A 274 -4.49 10.68 20.73
N LEU A 275 -4.91 9.43 20.91
CA LEU A 275 -4.02 8.31 21.26
C LEU A 275 -2.88 8.15 20.25
N ASP A 276 -3.19 8.11 18.96
CA ASP A 276 -2.17 7.99 17.92
C ASP A 276 -1.19 9.17 17.92
N ARG A 277 -1.66 10.35 18.36
CA ARG A 277 -0.86 11.58 18.47
C ARG A 277 0.07 11.54 19.67
N ILE A 278 -0.46 11.28 20.87
CA ILE A 278 0.33 11.27 22.11
C ILE A 278 1.28 10.08 22.23
N VAL A 279 0.98 8.96 21.57
CA VAL A 279 1.91 7.83 21.50
C VAL A 279 2.91 8.02 20.36
N GLY A 280 2.41 8.27 19.15
CA GLY A 280 3.21 8.23 17.94
C GLY A 280 4.28 9.32 17.86
N PHE A 281 3.96 10.55 18.24
CA PHE A 281 4.91 11.67 18.16
C PHE A 281 6.01 11.60 19.22
N PRO A 282 5.71 11.43 20.52
CA PRO A 282 6.76 11.29 21.53
C PRO A 282 7.68 10.10 21.30
N LEU A 283 7.13 8.91 21.01
CA LEU A 283 7.95 7.74 20.70
C LEU A 283 8.81 7.94 19.44
N SER A 284 8.24 8.53 18.40
CA SER A 284 8.99 8.83 17.16
C SER A 284 10.13 9.82 17.43
N LYS A 285 9.86 10.87 18.23
CA LYS A 285 10.90 11.85 18.65
C LYS A 285 11.98 11.20 19.52
N LEU A 286 11.59 10.28 20.40
CA LEU A 286 12.51 9.52 21.24
C LEU A 286 13.44 8.67 20.37
N LEU A 287 12.89 7.83 19.49
CA LEU A 287 13.66 7.00 18.56
C LEU A 287 14.58 7.84 17.66
N GLN A 288 14.09 9.00 17.17
CA GLN A 288 14.89 9.88 16.32
C GLN A 288 16.06 10.52 17.07
N ARG A 289 15.89 10.83 18.36
CA ARG A 289 16.97 11.38 19.21
C ARG A 289 18.00 10.30 19.60
N LYS A 290 17.52 9.11 19.90
CA LYS A 290 18.35 8.01 20.47
C LYS A 290 19.01 7.15 19.38
N ILE A 291 18.36 6.95 18.21
CA ILE A 291 18.86 6.13 17.12
C ILE A 291 19.23 6.97 15.88
N THR A 292 18.24 7.39 15.08
CA THR A 292 18.45 8.18 13.86
C THR A 292 17.20 8.94 13.42
N ARG A 293 17.42 10.04 12.66
CA ARG A 293 16.31 10.81 12.09
C ARG A 293 15.47 9.99 11.11
N GLY A 294 14.17 10.29 11.05
CA GLY A 294 13.22 9.68 10.12
C GLY A 294 12.59 8.39 10.61
N LEU A 295 12.88 7.94 11.84
CA LEU A 295 12.16 6.83 12.47
C LEU A 295 10.77 7.26 12.92
N SER A 296 9.86 6.33 12.96
CA SER A 296 8.47 6.55 13.39
C SER A 296 8.01 5.34 14.20
N ALA A 297 7.40 5.59 15.33
CA ALA A 297 6.69 4.58 16.12
C ALA A 297 5.22 4.96 16.22
N GLY A 298 4.39 4.00 16.53
CA GLY A 298 2.96 4.20 16.75
C GLY A 298 2.35 2.92 17.31
N ARG A 299 1.27 3.05 18.06
CA ARG A 299 0.61 1.98 18.77
C ARG A 299 0.41 0.72 17.90
N VAL A 300 -0.34 0.83 16.83
CA VAL A 300 -0.65 -0.32 15.94
C VAL A 300 0.52 -0.67 15.01
N GLN A 301 1.23 0.33 14.50
CA GLN A 301 2.37 0.14 13.61
C GLN A 301 3.48 -0.69 14.24
N SER A 302 3.83 -0.40 15.50
CA SER A 302 4.95 -1.06 16.17
C SER A 302 4.64 -2.52 16.49
N VAL A 303 3.40 -2.83 16.85
CA VAL A 303 2.94 -4.20 17.07
C VAL A 303 2.90 -5.02 15.78
N ALA A 304 2.51 -4.41 14.65
CA ALA A 304 2.59 -5.07 13.34
C ALA A 304 4.03 -5.43 12.94
N VAL A 305 5.00 -4.57 13.26
CA VAL A 305 6.44 -4.88 13.06
C VAL A 305 6.88 -6.00 13.99
N ARG A 306 6.43 -6.00 15.25
CA ARG A 306 6.73 -7.05 16.23
C ARG A 306 6.31 -8.43 15.72
N LEU A 307 5.11 -8.60 15.19
CA LEU A 307 4.64 -9.86 14.61
C LEU A 307 5.60 -10.41 13.53
N ILE A 308 6.11 -9.52 12.67
CA ILE A 308 7.04 -9.91 11.60
C ILE A 308 8.42 -10.25 12.18
N VAL A 309 8.89 -9.51 13.19
CA VAL A 309 10.16 -9.78 13.87
C VAL A 309 10.12 -11.09 14.64
N GLU A 310 9.03 -11.37 15.35
CA GLU A 310 8.85 -12.66 16.06
C GLU A 310 8.83 -13.82 15.07
N ARG A 311 8.14 -13.70 13.94
CA ARG A 311 8.16 -14.70 12.88
C ARG A 311 9.57 -14.92 12.30
N GLU A 312 10.34 -13.88 12.13
CA GLU A 312 11.74 -14.01 11.67
C GLU A 312 12.59 -14.75 12.68
N ARG A 313 12.39 -14.51 13.98
CA ARG A 313 13.08 -15.24 15.08
C ARG A 313 12.66 -16.70 15.16
N GLU A 314 11.37 -17.00 14.97
CA GLU A 314 10.90 -18.38 14.88
C GLU A 314 11.61 -19.13 13.74
N ILE A 315 11.78 -18.48 12.58
CA ILE A 315 12.48 -19.05 11.43
C ILE A 315 13.98 -19.22 11.73
N GLU A 316 14.61 -18.25 12.37
CA GLU A 316 16.03 -18.28 12.72
C GLU A 316 16.36 -19.36 13.79
N ALA A 317 15.42 -19.58 14.72
CA ALA A 317 15.55 -20.58 15.77
C ALA A 317 15.14 -22.00 15.34
N PHE A 318 14.50 -22.12 14.16
CA PHE A 318 13.95 -23.40 13.70
C PHE A 318 15.06 -24.38 13.36
N LYS A 319 14.96 -25.59 13.94
CA LYS A 319 15.84 -26.73 13.62
C LYS A 319 15.13 -27.64 12.64
N THR A 320 15.77 -27.87 11.51
CA THR A 320 15.27 -28.79 10.49
C THR A 320 15.48 -30.21 10.94
N GLU A 321 14.42 -31.00 10.96
CA GLU A 321 14.44 -32.43 11.30
C GLU A 321 14.16 -33.22 10.04
N GLU A 322 14.90 -34.31 9.86
CA GLU A 322 14.72 -35.28 8.80
C GLU A 322 13.58 -36.23 9.16
N TYR A 323 12.75 -36.58 8.21
CA TYR A 323 11.77 -37.65 8.30
C TYR A 323 11.56 -38.32 6.95
N TRP A 324 11.11 -39.55 6.97
CA TRP A 324 10.85 -40.30 5.76
C TRP A 324 9.41 -40.74 5.67
N LYS A 325 8.90 -40.81 4.44
CA LYS A 325 7.59 -41.36 4.11
C LYS A 325 7.76 -42.64 3.31
N LEU A 326 6.87 -43.61 3.59
CA LEU A 326 6.77 -44.86 2.87
C LEU A 326 5.46 -44.91 2.11
N THR A 327 5.52 -45.06 0.80
CA THR A 327 4.35 -45.03 -0.08
C THR A 327 4.36 -46.25 -0.98
N ALA A 328 3.30 -47.05 -0.95
CA ALA A 328 3.14 -48.22 -1.79
C ALA A 328 2.37 -47.86 -3.07
N LEU A 329 2.82 -48.36 -4.20
CA LEU A 329 2.04 -48.39 -5.45
C LEU A 329 1.38 -49.76 -5.55
N LEU A 330 0.07 -49.76 -5.55
CA LEU A 330 -0.75 -50.99 -5.42
C LEU A 330 -1.75 -51.08 -6.58
N CYS A 331 -2.14 -52.32 -6.90
CA CYS A 331 -3.25 -52.60 -7.80
C CYS A 331 -4.02 -53.86 -7.32
N PRO A 332 -5.30 -54.01 -7.70
CA PRO A 332 -5.97 -55.33 -7.58
C PRO A 332 -5.22 -56.41 -8.33
N ASP A 333 -5.08 -57.62 -7.76
CA ASP A 333 -4.37 -58.74 -8.38
C ASP A 333 -4.90 -59.03 -9.81
N GLU A 334 -6.20 -58.87 -10.02
CA GLU A 334 -6.87 -59.12 -11.33
C GLU A 334 -6.39 -58.17 -12.42
N LEU A 335 -5.97 -56.93 -12.05
CA LEU A 335 -5.55 -55.90 -12.98
C LEU A 335 -4.03 -55.90 -13.24
N ARG A 336 -3.24 -56.68 -12.55
CA ARG A 336 -1.78 -56.71 -12.64
C ARG A 336 -1.27 -56.86 -14.07
N ALA A 337 -1.84 -57.78 -14.82
CA ALA A 337 -1.44 -58.11 -16.22
C ALA A 337 -1.71 -56.95 -17.21
N HIS A 338 -2.60 -56.05 -16.88
CA HIS A 338 -3.01 -54.96 -17.74
C HIS A 338 -2.30 -53.61 -17.41
N ILE A 339 -1.54 -53.56 -16.30
CA ILE A 339 -0.84 -52.35 -15.90
C ILE A 339 0.60 -52.36 -16.42
N PRO A 340 0.93 -51.43 -17.37
CA PRO A 340 2.27 -51.37 -17.97
C PRO A 340 3.25 -50.69 -17.02
N TYR A 341 3.53 -51.37 -15.88
CA TYR A 341 4.48 -50.84 -14.88
C TYR A 341 5.68 -51.76 -14.74
N GLN A 342 6.89 -51.24 -14.90
CA GLN A 342 8.13 -51.88 -14.62
C GLN A 342 8.81 -51.18 -13.41
N SER A 343 9.07 -51.93 -12.35
CA SER A 343 9.80 -51.41 -11.20
C SER A 343 11.24 -51.08 -11.62
N ASP A 344 11.72 -49.95 -11.19
CA ASP A 344 13.12 -49.52 -11.31
C ASP A 344 13.67 -49.30 -9.89
N PRO A 345 14.41 -50.23 -9.34
CA PRO A 345 14.94 -50.15 -7.98
C PRO A 345 15.74 -48.91 -7.70
N ALA A 346 16.36 -48.31 -8.74
CA ALA A 346 17.09 -47.07 -8.60
C ALA A 346 16.18 -45.81 -8.36
N LYS A 347 14.88 -45.95 -8.63
CA LYS A 347 13.88 -44.89 -8.48
C LYS A 347 12.97 -45.07 -7.28
N THR A 348 13.05 -46.15 -6.53
CA THR A 348 12.19 -46.38 -5.37
C THR A 348 12.64 -45.59 -4.14
N LYS A 349 13.93 -45.27 -4.05
CA LYS A 349 14.50 -44.42 -2.98
C LYS A 349 14.67 -43.01 -3.48
N ILE A 350 13.80 -42.13 -3.02
CA ILE A 350 13.71 -40.75 -3.49
C ILE A 350 14.33 -39.82 -2.45
N LEU A 351 15.54 -39.37 -2.71
CA LEU A 351 16.24 -38.44 -1.84
C LEU A 351 15.79 -37.02 -2.10
N ALA A 352 15.67 -36.23 -1.04
CA ALA A 352 15.42 -34.79 -1.18
C ALA A 352 16.60 -34.14 -1.94
N LYS A 353 16.33 -33.41 -3.03
CA LYS A 353 17.39 -32.73 -3.78
C LYS A 353 18.12 -31.76 -2.87
N LYS A 354 19.34 -32.07 -2.46
CA LYS A 354 20.25 -31.13 -1.81
C LYS A 354 20.62 -30.06 -2.84
N LYS A 355 20.32 -28.79 -2.55
CA LYS A 355 20.93 -27.68 -3.32
C LYS A 355 22.45 -27.76 -3.12
N PRO A 356 23.27 -27.73 -4.19
CA PRO A 356 24.72 -27.60 -4.04
C PRO A 356 25.02 -26.28 -3.35
N GLY A 357 25.56 -26.28 -2.14
CA GLY A 357 26.10 -25.11 -1.48
C GLY A 357 25.28 -24.50 -0.34
N GLU A 358 24.31 -25.20 0.22
CA GLU A 358 23.66 -24.74 1.46
C GLU A 358 24.63 -24.91 2.65
N LYS A 359 25.60 -23.98 2.75
CA LYS A 359 26.15 -23.58 4.05
C LYS A 359 24.99 -22.95 4.81
N GLN A 360 24.84 -23.30 6.10
CA GLN A 360 23.91 -22.59 7.00
C GLN A 360 23.91 -21.10 6.67
N PRO A 361 22.75 -20.42 6.64
CA PRO A 361 22.72 -19.01 6.36
C PRO A 361 23.38 -18.23 7.48
N THR A 362 24.70 -18.14 7.43
CA THR A 362 25.40 -17.01 8.01
C THR A 362 24.93 -15.81 7.22
N LEU A 363 24.35 -14.85 7.92
CA LEU A 363 23.89 -13.56 7.45
C LEU A 363 24.95 -12.87 6.56
N ALA A 364 25.01 -13.23 5.29
CA ALA A 364 25.72 -12.43 4.28
C ALA A 364 24.78 -11.33 3.81
N LEU A 365 24.83 -10.20 4.48
CA LEU A 365 24.35 -8.93 3.98
C LEU A 365 25.36 -8.42 2.95
N ASP A 366 25.10 -8.61 1.73
CA ASP A 366 25.32 -7.68 0.61
C ASP A 366 25.78 -8.32 -0.69
N SER A 367 24.87 -8.37 -1.61
CA SER A 367 25.15 -8.05 -3.00
C SER A 367 23.87 -7.57 -3.65
N THR A 368 23.99 -6.59 -4.52
CA THR A 368 22.96 -6.10 -5.45
C THR A 368 22.00 -7.20 -5.86
N PRO A 369 20.69 -6.92 -5.92
CA PRO A 369 19.74 -7.91 -6.37
C PRO A 369 19.94 -8.16 -7.86
N GLN A 370 20.75 -9.12 -8.21
CA GLN A 370 20.42 -10.01 -9.29
C GLN A 370 19.25 -10.81 -8.76
N VAL A 371 18.09 -10.63 -9.37
CA VAL A 371 16.90 -11.40 -9.12
C VAL A 371 17.26 -12.87 -9.40
N PRO A 372 17.32 -13.76 -8.40
CA PRO A 372 17.28 -15.16 -8.73
C PRO A 372 15.82 -15.47 -9.07
N GLU A 373 15.56 -15.89 -10.26
CA GLU A 373 14.31 -16.48 -10.74
C GLU A 373 13.94 -17.80 -10.01
N GLU A 374 14.56 -18.09 -8.86
CA GLU A 374 14.45 -19.37 -8.17
C GLU A 374 13.65 -19.34 -6.86
N ALA A 375 12.67 -18.49 -6.70
CA ALA A 375 11.76 -18.58 -5.55
C ALA A 375 10.44 -19.31 -5.86
N GLU A 376 10.27 -19.86 -7.06
CA GLU A 376 9.21 -20.85 -7.33
C GLU A 376 9.63 -22.28 -7.00
N ASN A 377 10.89 -22.53 -6.76
CA ASN A 377 11.41 -23.84 -6.39
C ASN A 377 11.75 -23.90 -4.89
N ALA A 378 10.74 -23.93 -4.02
CA ALA A 378 10.87 -24.82 -2.87
C ALA A 378 11.19 -26.21 -3.46
N PRO A 379 12.15 -27.02 -2.89
CA PRO A 379 12.40 -28.32 -3.43
C PRO A 379 11.05 -29.01 -3.60
N GLU A 380 10.70 -29.31 -4.86
CA GLU A 380 9.53 -30.12 -5.14
C GLU A 380 9.66 -31.35 -4.24
N ALA A 381 8.57 -31.67 -3.54
CA ALA A 381 8.50 -32.94 -2.85
C ALA A 381 8.92 -34.01 -3.86
N PRO A 382 9.80 -34.93 -3.48
CA PRO A 382 10.31 -35.95 -4.40
C PRO A 382 9.13 -36.57 -5.15
N ALA A 383 9.13 -36.45 -6.48
CA ALA A 383 7.98 -36.79 -7.29
C ALA A 383 7.89 -38.31 -7.39
N ILE A 384 7.01 -38.92 -6.59
CA ILE A 384 6.56 -40.29 -6.82
C ILE A 384 5.87 -40.34 -8.18
N PRO A 385 6.12 -41.30 -9.05
CA PRO A 385 5.46 -41.40 -10.34
C PRO A 385 3.95 -41.40 -10.21
N LYS A 386 3.25 -40.71 -11.14
CA LYS A 386 1.78 -40.78 -11.18
C LYS A 386 1.35 -42.23 -11.41
N PRO A 387 0.39 -42.75 -10.64
CA PRO A 387 -0.12 -44.10 -10.82
C PRO A 387 -0.75 -44.27 -12.21
N ALA A 388 -0.49 -45.39 -12.86
CA ALA A 388 -1.17 -45.79 -14.08
C ALA A 388 -2.64 -46.09 -13.77
N GLU A 389 -3.49 -46.08 -14.81
CA GLU A 389 -4.89 -46.46 -14.69
C GLU A 389 -5.02 -47.85 -14.08
N GLY A 390 -5.89 -48.01 -13.09
CA GLY A 390 -6.03 -49.28 -12.34
C GLY A 390 -5.05 -49.44 -11.16
N SER A 391 -4.07 -48.58 -10.98
CA SER A 391 -3.19 -48.57 -9.83
C SER A 391 -3.41 -47.31 -8.95
N PHE A 392 -2.96 -47.35 -7.71
CA PHE A 392 -3.09 -46.25 -6.77
C PHE A 392 -1.95 -46.19 -5.76
N LEU A 393 -1.71 -45.00 -5.23
CA LEU A 393 -0.72 -44.78 -4.18
C LEU A 393 -1.37 -44.81 -2.81
N ALA A 394 -0.72 -45.51 -1.86
CA ALA A 394 -1.11 -45.56 -0.45
C ALA A 394 0.10 -45.20 0.43
N GLU A 395 -0.04 -44.22 1.36
CA GLU A 395 1.03 -43.83 2.30
C GLU A 395 0.89 -44.56 3.61
N CYS A 396 2.02 -45.06 4.15
CA CYS A 396 2.07 -45.74 5.44
C CYS A 396 1.65 -44.79 6.57
N SER A 397 0.68 -45.20 7.35
CA SER A 397 0.13 -44.38 8.46
C SER A 397 0.36 -45.03 9.83
N LYS A 398 0.36 -46.39 9.90
CA LYS A 398 0.59 -47.11 11.15
C LYS A 398 1.51 -48.28 10.91
N TRP A 399 2.31 -48.58 11.91
CA TRP A 399 3.21 -49.73 11.98
C TRP A 399 3.02 -50.46 13.30
N ASN A 400 2.64 -51.73 13.25
CA ASN A 400 2.29 -52.53 14.43
C ASN A 400 1.37 -51.78 15.41
N GLY A 401 0.33 -51.13 14.89
CA GLY A 401 -0.66 -50.38 15.67
C GLY A 401 -0.26 -48.95 16.08
N GLN A 402 1.03 -48.60 15.99
CA GLN A 402 1.53 -47.24 16.32
C GLN A 402 1.60 -46.35 15.06
N GLU A 403 1.65 -45.03 15.26
CA GLU A 403 1.86 -44.07 14.19
C GLU A 403 3.21 -44.31 13.52
N PHE A 404 3.23 -44.41 12.18
CA PHE A 404 4.47 -44.63 11.43
C PHE A 404 5.40 -43.42 11.51
N LYS A 405 6.65 -43.67 11.94
CA LYS A 405 7.71 -42.65 12.04
C LYS A 405 9.04 -43.25 11.65
N ALA A 406 9.71 -42.63 10.69
CA ALA A 406 11.06 -42.96 10.29
C ALA A 406 11.90 -41.69 10.27
N GLY A 407 12.90 -41.56 11.10
CA GLY A 407 13.72 -40.37 11.30
C GLY A 407 15.04 -40.38 10.50
N ASN A 408 15.43 -41.52 9.92
CA ASN A 408 16.66 -41.66 9.16
C ASN A 408 16.56 -42.74 8.08
N GLU A 409 17.57 -42.76 7.21
CA GLU A 409 17.68 -43.70 6.09
C GLU A 409 17.72 -45.17 6.53
N GLN A 410 18.44 -45.50 7.58
CA GLN A 410 18.55 -46.87 8.06
C GLN A 410 17.21 -47.44 8.52
N GLN A 411 16.46 -46.66 9.29
CA GLN A 411 15.13 -47.06 9.76
C GLN A 411 14.15 -47.29 8.59
N ILE A 412 14.16 -46.42 7.56
CA ILE A 412 13.26 -46.63 6.42
C ILE A 412 13.64 -47.88 5.62
N ASP A 413 14.93 -48.17 5.47
CA ASP A 413 15.39 -49.40 4.80
C ASP A 413 14.98 -50.67 5.56
N GLU A 414 15.04 -50.66 6.89
CA GLU A 414 14.52 -51.75 7.74
C GLU A 414 13.01 -51.95 7.54
N PHE A 415 12.23 -50.83 7.47
CA PHE A 415 10.81 -50.95 7.21
C PHE A 415 10.48 -51.44 5.81
N VAL A 416 11.23 -51.02 4.79
CA VAL A 416 11.09 -51.53 3.42
C VAL A 416 11.40 -53.02 3.37
N ALA A 417 12.49 -53.45 3.98
CA ALA A 417 12.89 -54.88 4.03
C ALA A 417 11.85 -55.75 4.74
N ALA A 418 11.27 -55.28 5.83
CA ALA A 418 10.24 -56.02 6.59
C ALA A 418 8.92 -56.24 5.80
N LEU A 419 8.69 -55.47 4.72
CA LEU A 419 7.51 -55.60 3.87
C LEU A 419 7.77 -56.34 2.53
N ASN A 420 8.94 -56.89 2.30
CA ASN A 420 9.24 -57.57 1.04
C ASN A 420 8.25 -58.69 0.73
N ASP A 421 7.98 -59.52 1.73
CA ASP A 421 7.09 -60.69 1.61
C ASP A 421 5.73 -60.48 2.24
N ALA A 422 5.31 -59.21 2.40
CA ALA A 422 4.03 -58.91 2.98
C ALA A 422 2.87 -59.25 2.04
N ALA A 423 1.83 -59.86 2.59
CA ALA A 423 0.56 -60.00 1.93
C ALA A 423 -0.24 -58.69 2.06
N TRP A 424 -0.75 -58.18 0.92
CA TRP A 424 -1.46 -56.93 0.85
C TRP A 424 -2.95 -57.17 0.61
N SER A 425 -3.78 -56.56 1.43
CA SER A 425 -5.25 -56.63 1.27
C SER A 425 -5.90 -55.33 1.69
N VAL A 426 -7.09 -55.08 1.14
CA VAL A 426 -7.92 -53.95 1.55
C VAL A 426 -8.52 -54.28 2.94
N ALA A 427 -8.11 -53.52 3.94
CA ALA A 427 -8.61 -53.71 5.31
C ALA A 427 -9.95 -53.04 5.52
N LYS A 428 -10.15 -51.84 4.96
CA LYS A 428 -11.36 -51.04 5.16
C LYS A 428 -11.57 -50.03 4.03
N ILE A 429 -12.82 -49.86 3.63
CA ILE A 429 -13.23 -48.81 2.68
C ILE A 429 -14.30 -47.93 3.34
N GLU A 430 -14.04 -46.63 3.38
CA GLU A 430 -15.01 -45.64 3.86
C GLU A 430 -15.33 -44.65 2.73
N GLN A 431 -16.57 -44.64 2.29
CA GLN A 431 -17.09 -43.69 1.31
C GLN A 431 -17.96 -42.64 1.97
N LYS A 432 -17.66 -41.34 1.71
CA LYS A 432 -18.37 -40.26 2.36
C LYS A 432 -18.45 -39.05 1.43
N ASP A 433 -19.64 -38.50 1.32
CA ASP A 433 -19.81 -37.23 0.62
C ASP A 433 -19.39 -36.05 1.52
N LYS A 434 -18.39 -35.31 1.08
CA LYS A 434 -17.92 -34.11 1.75
C LYS A 434 -18.55 -32.88 1.10
N SER A 435 -19.43 -32.22 1.85
CA SER A 435 -20.02 -30.95 1.44
C SER A 435 -19.10 -29.79 1.83
N GLU A 436 -18.72 -28.97 0.85
CA GLU A 436 -17.96 -27.73 1.05
C GLU A 436 -18.88 -26.53 0.86
N LYS A 437 -19.16 -25.83 1.95
CA LYS A 437 -20.05 -24.66 1.96
C LYS A 437 -19.45 -23.49 1.18
N ALA A 438 -20.32 -22.71 0.56
CA ALA A 438 -19.95 -21.46 -0.09
C ALA A 438 -19.26 -20.50 0.91
N PRO A 439 -18.22 -19.80 0.49
CA PRO A 439 -17.55 -18.82 1.35
C PRO A 439 -18.40 -17.56 1.52
N PRO A 440 -18.33 -16.86 2.69
CA PRO A 440 -19.11 -15.64 2.94
C PRO A 440 -18.78 -14.54 1.93
N PRO A 441 -19.68 -13.56 1.72
CA PRO A 441 -19.35 -12.36 0.95
C PRO A 441 -18.19 -11.61 1.60
N PHE A 442 -17.54 -10.69 0.86
CA PHE A 442 -16.33 -10.06 1.33
C PHE A 442 -16.55 -9.06 2.47
N THR A 443 -15.70 -9.16 3.49
CA THR A 443 -15.31 -8.05 4.36
C THR A 443 -14.09 -7.35 3.79
N THR A 444 -13.69 -6.18 4.33
CA THR A 444 -12.45 -5.50 3.92
C THR A 444 -11.23 -6.41 4.01
N SER A 445 -11.10 -7.13 5.12
CA SER A 445 -9.96 -8.01 5.39
C SER A 445 -9.91 -9.18 4.41
N THR A 446 -11.02 -9.87 4.21
CA THR A 446 -11.10 -11.01 3.28
C THR A 446 -10.95 -10.57 1.81
N LEU A 447 -11.43 -9.37 1.44
CA LEU A 447 -11.19 -8.77 0.13
C LEU A 447 -9.69 -8.51 -0.09
N GLN A 448 -9.00 -7.89 0.86
CA GLN A 448 -7.56 -7.65 0.78
C GLN A 448 -6.77 -8.95 0.67
N GLN A 449 -7.12 -9.97 1.46
CA GLN A 449 -6.49 -11.28 1.43
C GLN A 449 -6.66 -11.94 0.05
N GLN A 450 -7.88 -12.03 -0.46
CA GLN A 450 -8.15 -12.69 -1.74
C GLN A 450 -7.61 -11.91 -2.94
N ALA A 451 -7.64 -10.58 -2.90
CA ALA A 451 -7.01 -9.75 -3.91
C ALA A 451 -5.48 -9.93 -3.95
N ASN A 452 -4.84 -10.10 -2.79
CA ASN A 452 -3.40 -10.38 -2.73
C ASN A 452 -3.07 -11.78 -3.27
N ILE A 453 -3.85 -12.81 -2.90
CA ILE A 453 -3.63 -14.20 -3.31
C ILE A 453 -3.90 -14.39 -4.81
N ARG A 454 -5.08 -13.95 -5.30
CA ARG A 454 -5.56 -14.25 -6.65
C ARG A 454 -5.16 -13.22 -7.71
N LEU A 455 -5.06 -11.94 -7.32
CA LEU A 455 -4.77 -10.84 -8.25
C LEU A 455 -3.35 -10.30 -8.10
N HIS A 456 -2.63 -10.69 -7.04
CA HIS A 456 -1.32 -10.16 -6.65
C HIS A 456 -1.36 -8.64 -6.41
N PHE A 457 -2.49 -8.13 -5.89
CA PHE A 457 -2.62 -6.75 -5.50
C PHE A 457 -2.07 -6.53 -4.09
N THR A 458 -1.44 -5.39 -3.88
CA THR A 458 -1.15 -4.93 -2.51
C THR A 458 -2.43 -4.46 -1.84
N THR A 459 -2.48 -4.47 -0.52
CA THR A 459 -3.62 -3.99 0.27
C THR A 459 -3.98 -2.53 -0.08
N ASP A 460 -2.98 -1.66 -0.24
CA ASP A 460 -3.16 -0.26 -0.67
C ASP A 460 -3.75 -0.16 -2.09
N ARG A 461 -3.26 -0.98 -3.04
CA ARG A 461 -3.81 -1.03 -4.40
C ARG A 461 -5.26 -1.52 -4.39
N THR A 462 -5.56 -2.56 -3.60
CA THR A 462 -6.91 -3.09 -3.43
C THR A 462 -7.86 -2.02 -2.94
N MET A 463 -7.52 -1.33 -1.83
CA MET A 463 -8.40 -0.32 -1.24
C MET A 463 -8.59 0.90 -2.15
N ARG A 464 -7.53 1.39 -2.82
CA ARG A 464 -7.67 2.50 -3.78
C ARG A 464 -8.52 2.13 -4.99
N THR A 465 -8.48 0.88 -5.43
CA THR A 465 -9.29 0.41 -6.54
C THR A 465 -10.75 0.23 -6.10
N ALA A 466 -11.00 -0.35 -4.93
CA ALA A 466 -12.32 -0.49 -4.34
C ALA A 466 -12.99 0.87 -4.11
N GLN A 467 -12.25 1.87 -3.58
CA GLN A 467 -12.75 3.24 -3.39
C GLN A 467 -13.28 3.83 -4.71
N ARG A 468 -12.56 3.63 -5.81
CA ARG A 468 -13.02 4.14 -7.12
C ARG A 468 -14.27 3.43 -7.63
N LEU A 469 -14.40 2.12 -7.38
CA LEU A 469 -15.59 1.36 -7.73
C LEU A 469 -16.81 1.78 -6.91
N TYR A 470 -16.61 2.13 -5.64
CA TYR A 470 -17.64 2.63 -4.74
C TYR A 470 -18.08 4.06 -5.08
N GLU A 471 -17.13 4.97 -5.29
CA GLU A 471 -17.45 6.39 -5.56
C GLU A 471 -18.11 6.62 -6.92
N GLY A 472 -17.85 5.72 -7.87
CA GLY A 472 -18.44 5.70 -9.21
C GLY A 472 -17.42 5.71 -10.34
N VAL A 473 -17.81 5.10 -11.44
CA VAL A 473 -17.10 5.05 -12.71
C VAL A 473 -18.01 5.50 -13.83
N GLU A 474 -17.43 6.09 -14.88
CA GLU A 474 -18.18 6.52 -16.05
C GLU A 474 -18.55 5.31 -16.91
N LEU A 475 -19.84 5.06 -17.10
CA LEU A 475 -20.38 3.98 -17.91
C LEU A 475 -20.94 4.47 -19.25
N GLY A 476 -20.22 5.33 -19.94
CA GLY A 476 -20.62 5.88 -21.24
C GLY A 476 -21.92 6.67 -21.18
N SER A 477 -22.93 6.30 -21.94
CA SER A 477 -24.25 6.97 -21.98
C SER A 477 -25.02 6.91 -20.65
N GLU A 478 -24.73 5.93 -19.82
CA GLU A 478 -25.34 5.81 -18.48
C GLU A 478 -24.75 6.83 -17.47
N GLY A 479 -23.61 7.45 -17.82
CA GLY A 479 -22.89 8.39 -16.96
C GLY A 479 -22.25 7.74 -15.75
N SER A 480 -21.97 8.51 -14.70
CA SER A 480 -21.31 7.97 -13.50
C SER A 480 -22.22 7.07 -12.69
N ALA A 481 -21.72 5.87 -12.30
CA ALA A 481 -22.43 4.91 -11.45
C ALA A 481 -21.45 4.21 -10.48
N ALA A 482 -21.87 4.01 -9.24
CA ALA A 482 -21.17 3.15 -8.28
C ALA A 482 -21.39 1.69 -8.65
N LEU A 483 -20.37 0.85 -8.47
CA LEU A 483 -20.45 -0.57 -8.82
C LEU A 483 -20.45 -1.49 -7.61
N ILE A 484 -19.97 -1.03 -6.47
CA ILE A 484 -19.90 -1.84 -5.24
C ILE A 484 -20.45 -1.07 -4.04
N THR A 485 -20.82 -1.80 -3.00
CA THR A 485 -21.14 -1.26 -1.68
C THR A 485 -19.90 -0.70 -0.99
N TYR A 486 -20.07 -0.03 0.14
CA TYR A 486 -18.98 0.53 0.93
C TYR A 486 -17.95 -0.54 1.33
N MET A 487 -16.70 -0.31 0.97
CA MET A 487 -15.66 -1.33 1.05
C MET A 487 -14.94 -1.41 2.39
N ARG A 488 -15.18 -0.50 3.33
CA ARG A 488 -14.62 -0.55 4.68
C ARG A 488 -15.67 -1.13 5.63
N THR A 489 -15.74 -2.43 5.71
CA THR A 489 -16.72 -3.17 6.51
C THR A 489 -16.11 -4.46 7.06
N ASP A 490 -16.51 -4.84 8.23
CA ASP A 490 -16.25 -6.13 8.87
C ASP A 490 -17.50 -7.03 8.87
N SER A 491 -18.60 -6.53 8.35
CA SER A 491 -19.88 -7.23 8.26
C SER A 491 -19.94 -8.16 7.05
N THR A 492 -20.53 -9.33 7.23
CA THR A 492 -20.92 -10.27 6.17
C THR A 492 -22.41 -10.21 5.85
N ARG A 493 -23.16 -9.28 6.47
CA ARG A 493 -24.58 -9.09 6.28
C ARG A 493 -24.90 -8.66 4.84
N VAL A 494 -26.00 -9.15 4.32
CA VAL A 494 -26.53 -8.78 2.99
C VAL A 494 -27.97 -8.34 3.18
N SER A 495 -28.39 -7.23 2.56
CA SER A 495 -29.76 -6.75 2.61
C SER A 495 -30.74 -7.71 1.93
N ASN A 496 -31.99 -7.68 2.31
CA ASN A 496 -33.03 -8.55 1.74
C ASN A 496 -33.22 -8.31 0.25
N ASP A 497 -33.12 -7.07 -0.21
CA ASP A 497 -33.20 -6.72 -1.64
C ASP A 497 -32.05 -7.35 -2.42
N ALA A 498 -30.83 -7.27 -1.89
CA ALA A 498 -29.66 -7.88 -2.52
C ALA A 498 -29.71 -9.41 -2.48
N LEU A 499 -30.26 -10.02 -1.42
CA LEU A 499 -30.52 -11.45 -1.36
C LEU A 499 -31.53 -11.89 -2.44
N SER A 500 -32.64 -11.16 -2.57
CA SER A 500 -33.65 -11.43 -3.62
C SER A 500 -33.06 -11.31 -5.01
N MET A 501 -32.26 -10.25 -5.27
CA MET A 501 -31.59 -10.02 -6.55
C MET A 501 -30.63 -11.14 -6.90
N VAL A 502 -29.76 -11.57 -5.96
CA VAL A 502 -28.75 -12.59 -6.25
C VAL A 502 -29.39 -13.97 -6.40
N ARG A 503 -30.42 -14.29 -5.67
CA ARG A 503 -31.17 -15.56 -5.80
C ARG A 503 -31.85 -15.66 -7.16
N SER A 504 -32.51 -14.60 -7.60
CA SER A 504 -33.12 -14.53 -8.96
C SER A 504 -32.04 -14.67 -10.05
N HIS A 505 -30.88 -14.01 -9.86
CA HIS A 505 -29.77 -14.14 -10.78
C HIS A 505 -29.20 -15.56 -10.85
N ILE A 506 -29.04 -16.25 -9.71
CA ILE A 506 -28.54 -17.62 -9.68
C ILE A 506 -29.53 -18.55 -10.38
N GLN A 507 -30.82 -18.44 -10.12
CA GLN A 507 -31.84 -19.24 -10.76
C GLN A 507 -31.86 -19.08 -12.27
N ALA A 508 -31.80 -17.83 -12.76
CA ALA A 508 -31.83 -17.52 -14.20
C ALA A 508 -30.54 -17.92 -14.93
N SER A 509 -29.36 -17.79 -14.30
CA SER A 509 -28.07 -17.96 -14.96
C SER A 509 -27.47 -19.36 -14.80
N TYR A 510 -27.78 -20.06 -13.70
CA TYR A 510 -27.18 -21.36 -13.36
C TYR A 510 -28.20 -22.49 -13.17
N GLY A 511 -29.46 -22.15 -12.93
CA GLY A 511 -30.53 -23.10 -12.74
C GLY A 511 -30.78 -23.47 -11.28
N GLU A 512 -31.89 -24.15 -11.03
CA GLU A 512 -32.44 -24.41 -9.69
C GLU A 512 -31.49 -25.21 -8.78
N LYS A 513 -30.77 -26.19 -9.31
CA LYS A 513 -29.81 -27.01 -8.53
C LYS A 513 -28.70 -26.21 -7.84
N TYR A 514 -28.36 -25.03 -8.39
CA TYR A 514 -27.35 -24.14 -7.81
C TYR A 514 -27.91 -23.19 -6.78
N LEU A 515 -29.24 -23.14 -6.61
CA LEU A 515 -29.92 -22.26 -5.66
C LEU A 515 -30.34 -23.06 -4.42
N PRO A 516 -29.74 -22.83 -3.24
CA PRO A 516 -30.18 -23.50 -2.02
C PRO A 516 -31.61 -23.06 -1.64
N ALA A 517 -32.38 -23.95 -1.01
CA ALA A 517 -33.79 -23.69 -0.61
C ALA A 517 -33.91 -22.42 0.25
N GLN A 518 -32.98 -22.21 1.17
CA GLN A 518 -32.90 -21.03 2.03
C GLN A 518 -31.67 -20.21 1.68
N PRO A 519 -31.68 -18.87 1.86
CA PRO A 519 -30.49 -18.03 1.72
C PRO A 519 -29.36 -18.48 2.66
N ASN A 520 -28.14 -18.46 2.16
CA ASN A 520 -26.97 -18.69 2.99
C ASN A 520 -26.76 -17.49 3.93
N VAL A 521 -26.82 -17.75 5.25
CA VAL A 521 -26.59 -16.74 6.30
C VAL A 521 -25.22 -16.97 6.90
N PHE A 522 -24.43 -15.90 6.98
CA PHE A 522 -23.09 -15.94 7.56
C PHE A 522 -23.04 -15.10 8.84
N LYS A 523 -22.39 -15.62 9.87
CA LYS A 523 -22.16 -14.87 11.10
C LYS A 523 -21.04 -13.86 10.88
N SER A 524 -21.30 -12.61 11.20
CA SER A 524 -20.25 -11.58 11.32
C SER A 524 -19.40 -11.85 12.57
N GLY A 525 -18.17 -11.32 12.60
CA GLY A 525 -17.31 -11.42 13.78
C GLY A 525 -17.92 -10.74 15.02
N LYS A 526 -17.46 -11.11 16.21
CA LYS A 526 -17.85 -10.39 17.44
C LYS A 526 -17.43 -8.93 17.31
N GLY A 527 -18.32 -7.99 17.59
CA GLY A 527 -18.07 -6.56 17.50
C GLY A 527 -18.18 -5.96 16.09
N ALA A 528 -18.61 -6.74 15.08
CA ALA A 528 -18.89 -6.19 13.76
C ALA A 528 -20.04 -5.18 13.82
N GLN A 529 -19.89 -4.05 13.11
CA GLN A 529 -20.94 -3.03 13.05
C GLN A 529 -22.14 -3.55 12.26
N GLU A 530 -23.23 -3.86 12.94
CA GLU A 530 -24.45 -4.44 12.33
C GLU A 530 -25.10 -3.53 11.27
N ALA A 531 -24.84 -2.22 11.34
CA ALA A 531 -25.33 -1.24 10.36
C ALA A 531 -24.69 -1.37 8.98
N HIS A 532 -23.51 -2.01 8.88
CA HIS A 532 -22.80 -2.18 7.61
C HIS A 532 -23.24 -3.44 6.86
N GLU A 533 -23.10 -3.40 5.54
CA GLU A 533 -23.22 -4.55 4.65
C GLU A 533 -21.87 -5.06 4.19
N ALA A 534 -21.84 -6.30 3.71
CA ALA A 534 -20.67 -6.88 3.04
C ALA A 534 -20.32 -6.14 1.74
N VAL A 535 -19.08 -6.27 1.29
CA VAL A 535 -18.65 -5.74 -0.01
C VAL A 535 -19.24 -6.60 -1.13
N ARG A 536 -20.15 -6.03 -1.89
CA ARG A 536 -20.90 -6.68 -2.98
C ARG A 536 -21.13 -5.73 -4.16
N PRO A 537 -21.51 -6.22 -5.35
CA PRO A 537 -22.05 -5.38 -6.40
C PRO A 537 -23.34 -4.69 -5.93
N VAL A 538 -23.54 -3.44 -6.36
CA VAL A 538 -24.81 -2.71 -6.08
C VAL A 538 -25.95 -3.27 -6.92
N ASP A 539 -25.64 -3.71 -8.15
CA ASP A 539 -26.59 -4.30 -9.09
C ASP A 539 -25.89 -5.38 -9.91
N LEU A 540 -26.48 -6.59 -9.96
CA LEU A 540 -25.94 -7.71 -10.75
C LEU A 540 -26.16 -7.57 -12.26
N ALA A 541 -26.98 -6.62 -12.70
CA ALA A 541 -27.08 -6.26 -14.12
C ALA A 541 -25.77 -5.66 -14.66
N TYR A 542 -24.93 -5.10 -13.81
CA TYR A 542 -23.57 -4.68 -14.13
C TYR A 542 -22.61 -5.88 -14.12
N THR A 543 -22.83 -6.84 -15.05
CA THR A 543 -21.91 -7.99 -15.15
C THR A 543 -20.50 -7.56 -15.49
N PRO A 544 -19.46 -8.31 -15.11
CA PRO A 544 -18.08 -7.99 -15.48
C PRO A 544 -17.88 -7.77 -16.97
N GLN A 545 -18.58 -8.51 -17.81
CA GLN A 545 -18.55 -8.37 -19.28
C GLN A 545 -19.13 -7.03 -19.73
N ARG A 546 -20.27 -6.64 -19.17
CA ARG A 546 -20.95 -5.36 -19.51
C ARG A 546 -20.08 -4.16 -19.14
N VAL A 547 -19.44 -4.17 -17.98
CA VAL A 547 -18.65 -3.02 -17.50
C VAL A 547 -17.20 -3.01 -18.00
N GLN A 548 -16.74 -4.09 -18.63
CA GLN A 548 -15.37 -4.24 -19.13
C GLN A 548 -14.89 -3.07 -20.01
N PRO A 549 -15.69 -2.51 -20.96
CA PRO A 549 -15.23 -1.42 -21.81
C PRO A 549 -14.91 -0.12 -21.03
N PHE A 550 -15.47 0.04 -19.84
CA PHE A 550 -15.43 1.27 -19.06
C PHE A 550 -14.42 1.18 -17.90
N LEU A 551 -13.98 -0.02 -17.53
CA LEU A 551 -13.07 -0.25 -16.42
C LEU A 551 -11.64 -0.39 -16.91
N ASN A 552 -10.69 0.15 -16.13
CA ASN A 552 -9.31 -0.22 -16.35
C ASN A 552 -9.05 -1.66 -15.85
N HIS A 553 -7.90 -2.21 -16.22
CA HIS A 553 -7.53 -3.60 -15.92
C HIS A 553 -7.64 -3.95 -14.41
N ASP A 554 -7.21 -3.05 -13.52
CA ASP A 554 -7.26 -3.30 -12.07
C ASP A 554 -8.70 -3.28 -11.54
N GLN A 555 -9.48 -2.30 -12.00
CA GLN A 555 -10.88 -2.17 -11.63
C GLN A 555 -11.69 -3.40 -12.09
N LEU A 556 -11.48 -3.84 -13.32
CA LEU A 556 -12.18 -5.02 -13.85
C LEU A 556 -11.83 -6.28 -13.06
N ARG A 557 -10.55 -6.54 -12.80
CA ARG A 557 -10.14 -7.72 -12.04
C ARG A 557 -10.69 -7.74 -10.62
N LEU A 558 -10.63 -6.59 -9.92
CA LEU A 558 -11.15 -6.50 -8.56
C LEU A 558 -12.68 -6.62 -8.54
N TYR A 559 -13.37 -5.95 -9.48
CA TYR A 559 -14.82 -6.04 -9.61
C TYR A 559 -15.28 -7.47 -9.89
N THR A 560 -14.62 -8.15 -10.83
CA THR A 560 -14.92 -9.56 -11.16
C THR A 560 -14.74 -10.44 -9.92
N LEU A 561 -13.71 -10.22 -9.12
CA LEU A 561 -13.50 -10.96 -7.87
C LEU A 561 -14.65 -10.74 -6.87
N ILE A 562 -15.09 -9.47 -6.71
CA ILE A 562 -16.19 -9.11 -5.80
C ILE A 562 -17.52 -9.69 -6.31
N TYR A 563 -17.80 -9.55 -7.61
CA TYR A 563 -18.99 -10.06 -8.27
C TYR A 563 -19.13 -11.57 -8.09
N ASN A 564 -18.09 -12.30 -8.47
CA ASN A 564 -18.07 -13.76 -8.39
C ASN A 564 -18.19 -14.25 -6.95
N ARG A 565 -17.56 -13.56 -5.99
CA ARG A 565 -17.66 -13.91 -4.56
C ARG A 565 -19.06 -13.74 -4.01
N PHE A 566 -19.73 -12.66 -4.40
CA PHE A 566 -21.08 -12.39 -3.96
C PHE A 566 -22.05 -13.43 -4.50
N VAL A 567 -22.00 -13.72 -5.82
CA VAL A 567 -22.84 -14.77 -6.42
C VAL A 567 -22.55 -16.13 -5.79
N ALA A 568 -21.27 -16.52 -5.71
CA ALA A 568 -20.85 -17.77 -5.11
C ALA A 568 -21.35 -17.93 -3.65
N SER A 569 -21.38 -16.84 -2.86
CA SER A 569 -21.78 -16.88 -1.47
C SER A 569 -23.22 -17.37 -1.27
N GLN A 570 -24.10 -17.17 -2.24
CA GLN A 570 -25.51 -17.55 -2.18
C GLN A 570 -25.84 -18.80 -3.00
N MET A 571 -24.82 -19.51 -3.53
CA MET A 571 -24.99 -20.76 -4.24
C MET A 571 -24.96 -22.00 -3.33
N SER A 572 -25.43 -23.11 -3.87
CA SER A 572 -25.38 -24.42 -3.23
C SER A 572 -23.93 -24.85 -2.95
N PRO A 573 -23.68 -25.63 -1.88
CA PRO A 573 -22.36 -26.16 -1.57
C PRO A 573 -21.85 -27.07 -2.68
N ALA A 574 -20.52 -27.15 -2.81
CA ALA A 574 -19.89 -28.16 -3.65
C ALA A 574 -19.86 -29.51 -2.89
N ILE A 575 -19.96 -30.62 -3.63
CA ILE A 575 -19.97 -31.96 -3.06
C ILE A 575 -18.89 -32.79 -3.71
N ASP A 576 -17.96 -33.28 -2.90
CA ASP A 576 -16.93 -34.23 -3.29
C ASP A 576 -17.22 -35.60 -2.71
N ALA A 577 -17.17 -36.63 -3.54
CA ALA A 577 -17.14 -38.02 -3.07
C ALA A 577 -15.70 -38.31 -2.58
N MET A 578 -15.57 -38.59 -1.33
CA MET A 578 -14.30 -38.98 -0.70
C MET A 578 -14.32 -40.50 -0.48
N THR A 579 -13.34 -41.19 -1.00
CA THR A 579 -13.11 -42.61 -0.74
C THR A 579 -11.80 -42.76 0.02
N ASN A 580 -11.88 -43.15 1.27
CA ASN A 580 -10.70 -43.48 2.09
C ASN A 580 -10.55 -45.00 2.13
N VAL A 581 -9.39 -45.50 1.74
CA VAL A 581 -9.05 -46.91 1.73
C VAL A 581 -7.91 -47.16 2.71
N GLU A 582 -8.11 -48.08 3.64
CA GLU A 582 -7.05 -48.61 4.49
C GLU A 582 -6.61 -49.96 3.90
N VAL A 583 -5.34 -50.07 3.61
CA VAL A 583 -4.71 -51.29 3.12
C VAL A 583 -3.81 -51.85 4.21
N GLU A 584 -3.94 -53.11 4.54
CA GLU A 584 -3.07 -53.82 5.44
C GLU A 584 -1.99 -54.55 4.65
N ALA A 585 -0.74 -54.30 5.02
CA ALA A 585 0.41 -55.11 4.63
C ALA A 585 0.85 -55.99 5.80
N LYS A 586 0.69 -57.26 5.70
CA LYS A 586 0.88 -58.21 6.82
C LYS A 586 1.94 -59.22 6.50
N THR A 587 2.88 -59.44 7.43
CA THR A 587 3.84 -60.56 7.48
C THR A 587 3.60 -61.37 8.76
N ALA A 588 4.38 -62.43 8.98
CA ALA A 588 4.33 -63.21 10.22
C ALA A 588 4.59 -62.35 11.48
N SER A 589 5.43 -61.31 11.36
CA SER A 589 5.89 -60.47 12.48
C SER A 589 5.44 -59.01 12.42
N THR A 590 4.85 -58.55 11.31
CA THR A 590 4.59 -57.15 11.09
C THR A 590 3.20 -56.92 10.49
N SER A 591 2.47 -55.90 10.98
CA SER A 591 1.26 -55.36 10.36
C SER A 591 1.44 -53.87 10.13
N ALA A 592 1.33 -53.41 8.89
CA ALA A 592 1.43 -52.03 8.51
C ALA A 592 0.13 -51.58 7.82
N ILE A 593 -0.40 -50.39 8.20
CA ILE A 593 -1.59 -49.83 7.61
C ILE A 593 -1.20 -48.66 6.70
N PHE A 594 -1.57 -48.79 5.43
CA PHE A 594 -1.41 -47.76 4.41
C PHE A 594 -2.74 -47.11 4.12
N LYS A 595 -2.73 -45.80 3.86
CA LYS A 595 -3.95 -45.02 3.54
C LYS A 595 -3.87 -44.48 2.14
N ALA A 596 -4.93 -44.74 1.38
CA ALA A 596 -5.16 -44.11 0.10
C ALA A 596 -6.44 -43.26 0.17
N GLN A 597 -6.45 -42.13 -0.50
CA GLN A 597 -7.62 -41.24 -0.55
C GLN A 597 -7.97 -40.90 -2.00
N GLY A 598 -9.17 -41.31 -2.40
CA GLY A 598 -9.78 -40.86 -3.64
C GLY A 598 -10.71 -39.67 -3.40
N ARG A 599 -10.82 -38.84 -4.43
CA ARG A 599 -11.72 -37.70 -4.43
C ARG A 599 -12.24 -37.44 -5.84
N ILE A 600 -13.55 -37.45 -5.98
CA ILE A 600 -14.24 -37.18 -7.24
C ILE A 600 -15.27 -36.08 -6.98
N GLU A 601 -15.31 -35.04 -7.82
CA GLU A 601 -16.31 -34.01 -7.72
C GLU A 601 -17.67 -34.51 -8.23
N LYS A 602 -18.65 -34.67 -7.33
CA LYS A 602 -20.03 -35.01 -7.66
C LYS A 602 -20.83 -33.79 -8.13
N PHE A 603 -20.61 -32.66 -7.50
CA PHE A 603 -21.29 -31.41 -7.80
C PHE A 603 -20.40 -30.21 -7.51
N ASP A 604 -20.19 -29.38 -8.52
CA ASP A 604 -19.31 -28.21 -8.44
C ASP A 604 -19.89 -27.06 -7.58
N GLY A 605 -21.23 -26.95 -7.44
CA GLY A 605 -21.86 -25.96 -6.60
C GLY A 605 -21.35 -24.54 -6.86
N TYR A 606 -20.99 -23.81 -5.79
CA TYR A 606 -20.45 -22.45 -5.87
C TYR A 606 -19.11 -22.36 -6.63
N ARG A 607 -18.38 -23.47 -6.79
CA ARG A 607 -17.11 -23.51 -7.51
C ARG A 607 -17.29 -23.20 -9.00
N ARG A 608 -18.48 -23.37 -9.54
CA ARG A 608 -18.86 -22.98 -10.91
C ARG A 608 -18.53 -21.52 -11.20
N VAL A 609 -18.74 -20.65 -10.24
CA VAL A 609 -18.51 -19.19 -10.36
C VAL A 609 -17.14 -18.80 -9.81
N MET A 610 -16.70 -19.49 -8.77
CA MET A 610 -15.45 -19.18 -8.07
C MET A 610 -14.58 -20.44 -7.94
N PRO A 611 -13.90 -20.85 -9.03
CA PRO A 611 -13.03 -22.01 -9.00
C PRO A 611 -11.98 -21.90 -7.91
N SER A 612 -11.80 -22.98 -7.15
CA SER A 612 -10.65 -23.11 -6.25
C SER A 612 -9.40 -23.51 -7.04
N ALA A 613 -8.22 -23.19 -6.54
CA ALA A 613 -6.97 -23.78 -7.02
C ALA A 613 -6.95 -25.26 -6.55
N ARG A 614 -7.59 -26.12 -7.31
CA ARG A 614 -7.85 -27.50 -6.95
C ARG A 614 -6.82 -28.41 -7.61
N GLN A 615 -6.36 -29.41 -6.88
CA GLN A 615 -5.69 -30.57 -7.49
C GLN A 615 -6.72 -31.38 -8.30
N ASP A 616 -6.27 -32.06 -9.35
CA ASP A 616 -7.08 -32.93 -10.17
C ASP A 616 -7.83 -33.99 -9.34
N ASP A 617 -8.91 -34.52 -9.89
CA ASP A 617 -9.62 -35.64 -9.27
C ASP A 617 -8.68 -36.85 -9.15
N ILE A 618 -8.70 -37.47 -7.98
CA ILE A 618 -7.97 -38.70 -7.71
C ILE A 618 -8.98 -39.83 -7.74
N SER A 619 -8.97 -40.56 -8.85
CA SER A 619 -9.80 -41.76 -8.99
C SER A 619 -9.05 -42.97 -8.46
N LEU A 620 -9.67 -43.73 -7.56
CA LEU A 620 -9.20 -45.06 -7.14
C LEU A 620 -9.88 -46.13 -7.98
N PRO A 621 -9.23 -47.28 -8.26
CA PRO A 621 -9.90 -48.42 -8.88
C PRO A 621 -11.07 -48.91 -8.02
N ALA A 622 -11.97 -49.69 -8.59
CA ALA A 622 -13.02 -50.33 -7.85
C ALA A 622 -12.42 -51.39 -6.90
N LEU A 623 -12.55 -51.13 -5.59
CA LEU A 623 -11.99 -51.99 -4.55
C LEU A 623 -13.11 -52.56 -3.67
N LYS A 624 -12.85 -53.76 -3.11
CA LYS A 624 -13.73 -54.40 -2.13
C LYS A 624 -12.93 -54.67 -0.85
N GLU A 625 -13.59 -54.67 0.30
CA GLU A 625 -12.95 -55.08 1.57
C GLU A 625 -12.49 -56.51 1.49
N GLN A 626 -11.37 -56.79 2.13
CA GLN A 626 -10.69 -58.08 2.10
C GLN A 626 -10.10 -58.51 0.70
N GLN A 627 -10.18 -57.62 -0.29
CA GLN A 627 -9.64 -57.91 -1.65
C GLN A 627 -8.11 -57.96 -1.57
N PRO A 628 -7.48 -59.01 -2.13
CA PRO A 628 -6.01 -59.08 -2.24
C PRO A 628 -5.52 -58.05 -3.24
N LEU A 629 -4.36 -57.47 -2.90
CA LEU A 629 -3.71 -56.45 -3.73
C LEU A 629 -2.28 -56.89 -4.08
N HIS A 630 -1.86 -56.51 -5.26
CA HIS A 630 -0.50 -56.67 -5.71
C HIS A 630 0.31 -55.40 -5.46
N LYS A 631 1.47 -55.57 -4.80
CA LYS A 631 2.45 -54.50 -4.63
C LYS A 631 3.26 -54.34 -5.92
N LEU A 632 3.05 -53.28 -6.67
CA LEU A 632 3.84 -52.95 -7.86
C LEU A 632 5.21 -52.40 -7.45
N ASP A 633 5.21 -51.50 -6.45
CA ASP A 633 6.43 -50.92 -5.93
C ASP A 633 6.23 -50.29 -4.54
N LEU A 634 7.36 -50.00 -3.88
CA LEU A 634 7.38 -49.36 -2.56
C LEU A 634 8.39 -48.23 -2.55
N PHE A 635 7.92 -47.01 -2.45
CA PHE A 635 8.74 -45.80 -2.49
C PHE A 635 9.04 -45.29 -1.10
N SER A 636 10.33 -45.13 -0.80
CA SER A 636 10.81 -44.40 0.37
C SER A 636 11.23 -42.98 -0.03
N SER A 637 10.66 -41.96 0.59
CA SER A 637 10.96 -40.57 0.25
C SER A 637 11.46 -39.77 1.45
N GLN A 638 12.60 -39.10 1.28
CA GLN A 638 13.23 -38.23 2.28
C GLN A 638 12.58 -36.87 2.32
N HIS A 639 12.25 -36.40 3.50
CA HIS A 639 11.66 -35.10 3.74
C HIS A 639 12.35 -34.37 4.89
N PHE A 640 12.25 -33.07 4.91
CA PHE A 640 12.74 -32.25 6.00
C PHE A 640 11.61 -31.33 6.48
N THR A 641 11.48 -31.17 7.80
CA THR A 641 10.57 -30.19 8.36
C THR A 641 10.93 -28.77 7.87
N LYS A 642 9.94 -27.93 7.65
CA LYS A 642 10.14 -26.58 7.14
C LYS A 642 9.80 -25.53 8.21
N PRO A 643 10.55 -24.44 8.32
CA PRO A 643 10.20 -23.36 9.23
C PRO A 643 8.85 -22.75 8.86
N PRO A 644 8.19 -22.06 9.82
CA PRO A 644 6.96 -21.37 9.53
C PRO A 644 7.16 -20.34 8.41
N ALA A 645 6.19 -20.23 7.52
CA ALA A 645 6.31 -19.32 6.37
C ALA A 645 6.29 -17.85 6.83
N ARG A 646 7.14 -17.02 6.21
CA ARG A 646 7.10 -15.57 6.39
C ARG A 646 5.75 -15.01 5.99
N PHE A 647 5.32 -13.96 6.67
CA PHE A 647 4.08 -13.25 6.31
C PHE A 647 4.16 -12.66 4.90
N ASN A 648 3.07 -12.78 4.15
CA ASN A 648 2.76 -11.91 3.03
C ASN A 648 1.67 -10.90 3.46
N GLU A 649 1.23 -10.01 2.56
CA GLU A 649 0.20 -9.02 2.91
C GLU A 649 -1.10 -9.70 3.37
N ALA A 650 -1.52 -10.77 2.70
CA ALA A 650 -2.75 -11.51 3.04
C ALA A 650 -2.66 -12.17 4.42
N SER A 651 -1.58 -12.89 4.70
CA SER A 651 -1.41 -13.58 5.99
C SER A 651 -1.16 -12.60 7.13
N LEU A 652 -0.54 -11.45 6.88
CA LEU A 652 -0.38 -10.39 7.89
C LEU A 652 -1.72 -9.73 8.21
N VAL A 653 -2.55 -9.40 7.21
CA VAL A 653 -3.92 -8.88 7.45
C VAL A 653 -4.73 -9.88 8.27
N LYS A 654 -4.67 -11.18 7.92
CA LYS A 654 -5.35 -12.24 8.68
C LYS A 654 -4.86 -12.33 10.12
N ALA A 655 -3.56 -12.19 10.36
CA ALA A 655 -2.99 -12.20 11.71
C ALA A 655 -3.44 -10.98 12.52
N LEU A 656 -3.37 -9.78 11.94
CA LEU A 656 -3.82 -8.54 12.57
C LEU A 656 -5.31 -8.60 12.95
N GLU A 657 -6.16 -9.12 12.04
CA GLU A 657 -7.59 -9.31 12.28
C GLU A 657 -7.85 -10.32 13.42
N LYS A 658 -7.16 -11.46 13.40
CA LYS A 658 -7.26 -12.50 14.42
C LYS A 658 -6.92 -11.99 15.82
N GLU A 659 -5.86 -11.18 15.91
CA GLU A 659 -5.42 -10.58 17.19
C GLU A 659 -6.19 -9.29 17.55
N GLY A 660 -7.17 -8.86 16.75
CA GLY A 660 -7.96 -7.65 17.00
C GLY A 660 -7.18 -6.34 16.81
N ILE A 661 -6.05 -6.37 16.10
CA ILE A 661 -5.14 -5.26 15.93
C ILE A 661 -5.49 -4.46 14.67
N GLY A 662 -5.92 -3.22 14.83
CA GLY A 662 -6.41 -2.38 13.73
C GLY A 662 -7.85 -2.66 13.36
N ARG A 663 -8.35 -1.95 12.35
CA ARG A 663 -9.74 -2.03 11.85
C ARG A 663 -9.72 -1.94 10.31
N PRO A 664 -10.84 -2.22 9.61
CA PRO A 664 -10.93 -2.15 8.15
C PRO A 664 -10.29 -0.91 7.50
N SER A 665 -10.39 0.24 8.15
CA SER A 665 -9.82 1.50 7.67
C SER A 665 -8.29 1.58 7.77
N THR A 666 -7.62 0.72 8.57
CA THR A 666 -6.20 0.90 8.93
C THR A 666 -5.24 -0.14 8.39
N TYR A 667 -5.68 -1.37 8.05
CA TYR A 667 -4.78 -2.44 7.61
C TYR A 667 -3.83 -2.03 6.47
N ALA A 668 -4.38 -1.46 5.41
CA ALA A 668 -3.58 -1.03 4.26
C ALA A 668 -2.55 0.06 4.62
N THR A 669 -2.97 1.01 5.48
CA THR A 669 -2.09 2.11 5.93
C THR A 669 -0.95 1.60 6.80
N ILE A 670 -1.22 0.64 7.71
CA ILE A 670 -0.21 0.02 8.57
C ILE A 670 0.85 -0.67 7.71
N ILE A 671 0.41 -1.56 6.80
CA ILE A 671 1.29 -2.36 5.94
C ILE A 671 2.15 -1.46 5.03
N TYR A 672 1.56 -0.41 4.46
CA TYR A 672 2.30 0.58 3.70
C TYR A 672 3.35 1.32 4.56
N LYS A 673 2.98 1.71 5.77
CA LYS A 673 3.83 2.52 6.66
C LYS A 673 5.06 1.78 7.16
N ILE A 674 4.92 0.51 7.58
CA ILE A 674 6.05 -0.29 8.08
C ILE A 674 7.12 -0.52 6.99
N GLN A 675 6.71 -0.63 5.73
CA GLN A 675 7.63 -0.70 4.59
C GLN A 675 8.27 0.66 4.29
N GLN A 676 7.48 1.75 4.31
CA GLN A 676 7.96 3.11 4.03
C GLN A 676 9.05 3.55 5.01
N VAL A 677 8.91 3.22 6.29
CA VAL A 677 9.90 3.54 7.33
C VAL A 677 11.16 2.68 7.23
N GLY A 678 11.06 1.53 6.55
CA GLY A 678 12.16 0.61 6.32
C GLY A 678 12.40 -0.39 7.45
N TYR A 679 11.39 -0.63 8.31
CA TYR A 679 11.45 -1.69 9.34
C TYR A 679 11.28 -3.07 8.73
N VAL A 680 10.57 -3.12 7.63
CA VAL A 680 10.26 -4.34 6.90
C VAL A 680 10.56 -4.12 5.42
N LYS A 681 11.08 -5.14 4.75
CA LYS A 681 11.23 -5.21 3.29
C LYS A 681 10.36 -6.33 2.76
N GLN A 682 9.79 -6.12 1.59
CA GLN A 682 9.10 -7.17 0.87
C GLN A 682 10.02 -7.74 -0.21
N ILE A 683 10.32 -9.03 -0.12
CA ILE A 683 11.11 -9.80 -1.08
C ILE A 683 10.23 -10.98 -1.49
N ASP A 684 10.07 -11.24 -2.78
CA ASP A 684 9.22 -12.31 -3.32
C ASP A 684 7.83 -12.36 -2.66
N ARG A 685 7.23 -11.18 -2.52
CA ARG A 685 5.93 -10.98 -1.86
C ARG A 685 5.88 -11.41 -0.38
N ARG A 686 7.02 -11.68 0.27
CA ARG A 686 7.15 -12.03 1.69
C ARG A 686 7.79 -10.88 2.45
N PHE A 687 7.36 -10.67 3.68
CA PHE A 687 7.92 -9.67 4.58
C PHE A 687 9.13 -10.23 5.31
N HIS A 688 10.22 -9.50 5.24
CA HIS A 688 11.46 -9.75 5.97
C HIS A 688 11.69 -8.60 6.94
N ALA A 689 11.93 -8.91 8.21
CA ALA A 689 12.35 -7.91 9.17
C ALA A 689 13.76 -7.41 8.82
N THR A 690 13.96 -6.10 8.89
CA THR A 690 15.30 -5.52 8.75
C THR A 690 15.99 -5.46 10.11
N ASP A 691 17.33 -5.35 10.15
CA ASP A 691 18.07 -5.14 11.41
C ASP A 691 17.55 -3.92 12.16
N LEU A 692 17.19 -2.86 11.41
CA LEU A 692 16.56 -1.68 11.98
C LEU A 692 15.21 -2.01 12.63
N GLY A 693 14.39 -2.82 11.96
CA GLY A 693 13.11 -3.29 12.49
C GLY A 693 13.27 -4.10 13.75
N LYS A 694 14.21 -5.06 13.76
CA LYS A 694 14.54 -5.88 14.95
C LYS A 694 15.00 -4.99 16.12
N THR A 695 15.98 -4.10 15.89
CA THR A 695 16.52 -3.17 16.91
C THR A 695 15.44 -2.27 17.50
N VAL A 696 14.60 -1.65 16.65
CA VAL A 696 13.52 -0.77 17.13
C VAL A 696 12.48 -1.56 17.93
N THR A 697 12.15 -2.77 17.49
CA THR A 697 11.20 -3.63 18.19
C THR A 697 11.72 -4.02 19.58
N ASP A 698 12.99 -4.42 19.69
CA ASP A 698 13.61 -4.78 20.97
C ASP A 698 13.60 -3.62 21.97
N LEU A 699 13.99 -2.45 21.49
CA LEU A 699 13.98 -1.24 22.29
C LEU A 699 12.60 -0.87 22.80
N LEU A 700 11.60 -0.98 21.93
CA LEU A 700 10.23 -0.68 22.31
C LEU A 700 9.67 -1.74 23.27
N ILE A 701 9.97 -3.02 23.08
CA ILE A 701 9.57 -4.08 24.01
C ILE A 701 10.21 -3.85 25.40
N GLN A 702 11.50 -3.53 25.44
CA GLN A 702 12.24 -3.33 26.68
C GLN A 702 11.73 -2.12 27.48
N ASN A 703 11.40 -1.02 26.78
CA ASN A 703 11.10 0.25 27.44
C ASN A 703 9.60 0.59 27.52
N PHE A 704 8.79 -0.01 26.64
CA PHE A 704 7.34 0.22 26.54
C PHE A 704 6.59 -1.10 26.33
N PRO A 705 6.70 -2.08 27.24
CA PRO A 705 6.14 -3.42 27.07
C PRO A 705 4.63 -3.38 26.80
N ASN A 706 3.87 -2.52 27.50
CA ASN A 706 2.43 -2.39 27.32
C ASN A 706 2.06 -1.92 25.90
N ILE A 707 2.76 -0.90 25.37
CA ILE A 707 2.52 -0.40 24.00
C ILE A 707 2.82 -1.48 22.95
N MET A 708 3.74 -2.38 23.24
CA MET A 708 4.13 -3.46 22.35
C MET A 708 3.29 -4.73 22.55
N ASP A 709 2.45 -4.79 23.57
CA ASP A 709 1.57 -5.92 23.81
C ASP A 709 0.40 -5.96 22.83
N MET A 710 0.13 -7.14 22.27
CA MET A 710 -0.94 -7.35 21.28
C MET A 710 -2.33 -7.25 21.92
N LYS A 711 -2.49 -7.83 23.11
CA LYS A 711 -3.77 -7.79 23.84
C LYS A 711 -4.12 -6.38 24.28
N PHE A 712 -3.12 -5.61 24.73
CA PHE A 712 -3.29 -4.21 25.06
C PHE A 712 -3.77 -3.38 23.86
N THR A 713 -3.15 -3.59 22.70
CA THR A 713 -3.58 -2.89 21.46
C THR A 713 -5.00 -3.30 21.03
N SER A 714 -5.36 -4.57 21.17
CA SER A 714 -6.71 -5.08 20.87
C SER A 714 -7.74 -4.51 21.84
N HIS A 715 -7.42 -4.46 23.14
CA HIS A 715 -8.28 -3.88 24.18
C HIS A 715 -8.62 -2.42 23.87
N PHE A 716 -7.63 -1.62 23.49
CA PHE A 716 -7.88 -0.21 23.08
C PHE A 716 -8.79 -0.08 21.87
N GLU A 717 -8.67 -0.98 20.88
CA GLU A 717 -9.60 -0.96 19.76
C GLU A 717 -11.03 -1.31 20.18
N GLU A 718 -11.20 -2.15 21.21
CA GLU A 718 -12.51 -2.44 21.81
C GLU A 718 -13.05 -1.25 22.62
N GLU A 719 -12.23 -0.58 23.41
CA GLU A 719 -12.62 0.64 24.13
C GLU A 719 -13.09 1.75 23.17
N LEU A 720 -12.41 1.90 22.02
CA LEU A 720 -12.87 2.83 20.99
C LEU A 720 -14.22 2.42 20.38
N ASP A 721 -14.50 1.12 20.27
CA ASP A 721 -15.81 0.62 19.85
C ASP A 721 -16.87 0.83 20.96
N GLN A 722 -16.50 0.72 22.24
CA GLN A 722 -17.37 1.03 23.39
C GLN A 722 -17.72 2.52 23.48
N ILE A 723 -16.76 3.42 23.17
CA ILE A 723 -17.04 4.87 23.05
C ILE A 723 -18.10 5.11 21.97
N GLU A 724 -17.98 4.46 20.82
CA GLU A 724 -18.97 4.59 19.73
C GLU A 724 -20.36 4.12 20.16
N ARG A 725 -20.43 3.04 20.98
CA ARG A 725 -21.69 2.53 21.54
C ARG A 725 -22.20 3.32 22.75
N ASN A 726 -21.48 4.38 23.18
CA ASN A 726 -21.77 5.18 24.37
C ASN A 726 -21.75 4.36 25.69
N GLU A 727 -20.90 3.34 25.75
CA GLU A 727 -20.73 2.47 26.94
C GLU A 727 -19.67 3.05 27.90
N VAL A 728 -18.69 3.80 27.39
CA VAL A 728 -17.61 4.44 28.15
C VAL A 728 -17.37 5.88 27.68
N VAL A 729 -16.90 6.72 28.57
CA VAL A 729 -16.59 8.12 28.28
C VAL A 729 -15.17 8.22 27.69
N HIS A 730 -15.02 8.87 26.56
CA HIS A 730 -13.76 8.94 25.85
C HIS A 730 -12.61 9.60 26.65
N THR A 731 -12.92 10.60 27.50
CA THR A 731 -11.92 11.26 28.36
C THR A 731 -11.38 10.36 29.45
N ASP A 732 -12.19 9.42 29.96
CA ASP A 732 -11.77 8.50 31.03
C ASP A 732 -10.76 7.49 30.47
N VAL A 733 -11.04 6.90 29.31
CA VAL A 733 -10.10 6.04 28.56
C VAL A 733 -8.78 6.74 28.28
N LEU A 734 -8.85 8.01 27.83
CA LEU A 734 -7.65 8.81 27.56
C LEU A 734 -6.84 9.13 28.83
N ASN A 735 -7.52 9.45 29.94
CA ASN A 735 -6.86 9.78 31.21
C ASN A 735 -6.17 8.56 31.82
N GLU A 736 -6.84 7.40 31.84
CA GLU A 736 -6.28 6.14 32.32
C GLU A 736 -4.99 5.79 31.55
N PHE A 737 -5.08 5.84 30.22
CA PHE A 737 -3.91 5.58 29.39
C PHE A 737 -2.76 6.57 29.65
N TRP A 738 -3.07 7.87 29.64
CA TRP A 738 -2.05 8.91 29.75
C TRP A 738 -1.31 8.88 31.08
N GLY A 739 -2.01 8.59 32.20
CA GLY A 739 -1.40 8.52 33.52
C GLY A 739 -0.23 7.55 33.58
N GLY A 740 -0.41 6.32 33.07
CA GLY A 740 0.66 5.32 33.01
C GLY A 740 1.72 5.58 31.94
N PHE A 741 1.28 6.03 30.75
CA PHE A 741 2.19 6.26 29.63
C PHE A 741 3.12 7.45 29.83
N SER A 742 2.64 8.57 30.39
CA SER A 742 3.46 9.77 30.61
C SER A 742 4.61 9.51 31.57
N GLN A 743 4.36 8.80 32.67
CA GLN A 743 5.39 8.42 33.64
C GLN A 743 6.46 7.52 33.01
N THR A 744 6.03 6.52 32.24
CA THR A 744 6.94 5.63 31.52
C THR A 744 7.78 6.40 30.49
N LEU A 745 7.16 7.35 29.77
CA LEU A 745 7.83 8.16 28.77
C LEU A 745 8.90 9.06 29.39
N GLU A 746 8.62 9.71 30.51
CA GLU A 746 9.59 10.55 31.26
C GLU A 746 10.77 9.72 31.72
N LYS A 747 10.52 8.60 32.42
CA LYS A 747 11.55 7.67 32.87
C LYS A 747 12.46 7.23 31.74
N VAL A 748 11.90 6.77 30.63
CA VAL A 748 12.66 6.29 29.47
C VAL A 748 13.42 7.41 28.76
N GLN A 749 12.90 8.65 28.75
CA GLN A 749 13.63 9.77 28.17
C GLN A 749 14.93 10.06 28.94
N GLU A 750 14.94 9.88 30.25
CA GLU A 750 16.11 10.07 31.13
C GLU A 750 17.05 8.85 31.04
N GLU A 751 16.56 7.66 31.27
CA GLU A 751 17.37 6.44 31.44
C GLU A 751 17.93 5.89 30.11
N MET A 752 17.21 6.05 29.01
CA MET A 752 17.62 5.47 27.72
C MET A 752 18.91 6.12 27.20
N PRO A 753 20.01 5.37 27.00
CA PRO A 753 21.29 5.92 26.59
C PRO A 753 21.23 6.65 25.24
N LYS A 754 21.97 7.74 25.13
CA LYS A 754 22.17 8.47 23.86
C LYS A 754 23.07 7.66 22.96
N LYS A 755 22.53 7.03 21.92
CA LYS A 755 23.15 6.13 20.97
C LYS A 755 23.40 4.71 21.50
N LEU A 756 22.65 3.79 20.95
CA LEU A 756 22.90 2.36 21.07
C LEU A 756 24.18 2.01 20.30
N ALA A 757 25.26 1.98 21.03
CA ALA A 757 26.49 1.36 20.58
C ALA A 757 26.62 0.06 21.42
N LYS A 758 26.18 -1.08 20.85
CA LYS A 758 26.38 -2.39 21.47
C LYS A 758 27.83 -2.77 21.25
N GLU A 759 28.55 -3.05 22.32
CA GLU A 759 29.92 -3.55 22.22
C GLU A 759 29.90 -4.95 21.62
N THR A 760 30.79 -5.18 20.66
CA THR A 760 30.91 -6.47 19.98
C THR A 760 31.82 -7.46 20.72
N GLY A 761 32.47 -7.03 21.81
CA GLY A 761 33.52 -7.79 22.50
C GLY A 761 34.87 -7.78 21.78
N GLU A 762 34.94 -7.17 20.60
CA GLU A 762 36.19 -7.08 19.83
C GLU A 762 36.87 -5.71 20.02
N MET A 763 38.18 -5.67 19.92
CA MET A 763 38.96 -4.44 20.03
C MET A 763 39.36 -3.90 18.65
N CYS A 764 39.40 -2.58 18.54
CA CYS A 764 39.79 -1.91 17.31
C CYS A 764 41.28 -2.15 16.99
N PRO A 765 41.62 -2.71 15.82
CA PRO A 765 43.03 -2.93 15.45
C PRO A 765 43.80 -1.65 15.23
N LYS A 766 43.13 -0.49 15.09
CA LYS A 766 43.77 0.81 14.82
C LYS A 766 44.09 1.59 16.09
N CYS A 767 43.33 1.45 17.17
CA CYS A 767 43.50 2.27 18.38
C CYS A 767 43.22 1.53 19.70
N GLY A 768 43.00 0.23 19.69
CA GLY A 768 42.78 -0.60 20.87
C GLY A 768 41.48 -0.33 21.67
N LYS A 769 40.57 0.55 21.20
CA LYS A 769 39.29 0.78 21.86
C LYS A 769 38.25 -0.26 21.40
N PRO A 770 37.20 -0.53 22.20
CA PRO A 770 36.16 -1.49 21.81
C PRO A 770 35.52 -1.15 20.48
N LEU A 771 35.21 -2.16 19.67
CA LEU A 771 34.35 -2.03 18.52
C LEU A 771 32.89 -2.08 18.94
N VAL A 772 32.09 -1.23 18.31
CA VAL A 772 30.66 -1.06 18.64
C VAL A 772 29.81 -1.12 17.38
N GLU A 773 28.66 -1.78 17.50
CA GLU A 773 27.64 -1.73 16.44
C GLU A 773 26.98 -0.36 16.41
N ARG A 774 26.93 0.25 15.24
CA ARG A 774 26.30 1.55 15.00
C ARG A 774 25.39 1.52 13.79
N PHE A 775 24.33 2.32 13.81
CA PHE A 775 23.42 2.50 12.68
C PHE A 775 23.84 3.69 11.82
N SER A 776 24.02 3.45 10.52
CA SER A 776 24.30 4.50 9.55
C SER A 776 23.02 5.16 9.04
N GLY A 777 22.78 6.41 9.37
CA GLY A 777 21.64 7.19 8.90
C GLY A 777 21.64 7.42 7.36
N LYS A 778 22.81 7.32 6.70
CA LYS A 778 22.94 7.44 5.24
C LYS A 778 22.60 6.16 4.51
N THR A 779 23.16 5.03 4.96
CA THR A 779 23.00 3.73 4.28
C THR A 779 21.81 2.93 4.80
N LYS A 780 21.21 3.35 5.94
CA LYS A 780 20.13 2.63 6.64
C LYS A 780 20.51 1.20 7.07
N LYS A 781 21.79 0.97 7.32
CA LYS A 781 22.35 -0.34 7.72
C LYS A 781 23.15 -0.23 9.00
N MET A 782 23.23 -1.34 9.75
CA MET A 782 24.16 -1.49 10.88
C MET A 782 25.57 -1.66 10.34
N PHE A 783 26.56 -1.16 11.07
CA PHE A 783 27.97 -1.38 10.81
C PHE A 783 28.73 -1.42 12.14
N VAL A 784 29.83 -2.14 12.16
CA VAL A 784 30.73 -2.20 13.32
C VAL A 784 31.83 -1.17 13.12
N GLY A 785 31.96 -0.24 14.06
CA GLY A 785 32.96 0.82 14.01
C GLY A 785 33.60 1.06 15.36
N CYS A 786 34.76 1.71 15.37
CA CYS A 786 35.48 2.01 16.60
C CYS A 786 34.70 2.94 17.54
N SER A 787 34.66 2.64 18.85
CA SER A 787 34.05 3.50 19.87
C SER A 787 34.74 4.88 19.98
N GLY A 788 36.01 4.95 19.60
CA GLY A 788 36.79 6.18 19.61
C GLY A 788 36.48 7.17 18.48
N TRP A 789 35.51 6.90 17.61
CA TRP A 789 35.10 7.84 16.57
C TRP A 789 34.39 9.06 17.16
N ASN A 790 34.71 10.27 16.71
CA ASN A 790 34.03 11.51 17.04
C ASN A 790 33.59 12.29 15.77
N LYS A 791 32.70 13.27 15.96
CA LYS A 791 32.19 14.11 14.85
C LYS A 791 33.21 15.14 14.36
N GLU A 792 34.19 15.45 15.14
CA GLU A 792 35.20 16.47 14.87
C GLU A 792 36.30 15.97 13.95
N GLY A 793 36.33 14.65 13.67
CA GLY A 793 37.29 14.02 12.76
C GLY A 793 38.66 13.75 13.37
N THR A 794 38.82 14.00 14.67
CA THR A 794 40.06 13.76 15.44
C THR A 794 40.10 12.34 16.03
N GLY A 795 38.96 11.61 16.01
CA GLY A 795 38.86 10.26 16.57
C GLY A 795 39.17 9.15 15.56
N CYS A 796 39.20 7.91 16.05
CA CYS A 796 39.47 6.74 15.21
C CYS A 796 38.32 6.51 14.21
N ASP A 797 38.63 6.41 12.94
CA ASP A 797 37.73 6.24 11.81
C ASP A 797 37.56 4.78 11.37
N TYR A 798 38.10 3.81 12.13
CA TYR A 798 38.04 2.40 11.79
C TYR A 798 36.60 1.88 11.74
N ILE A 799 36.29 1.23 10.63
CA ILE A 799 35.06 0.48 10.40
C ILE A 799 35.46 -0.94 10.04
N LYS A 800 34.92 -1.94 10.76
CA LYS A 800 35.19 -3.36 10.49
C LYS A 800 34.59 -3.71 9.11
N PRO A 801 35.37 -4.27 8.18
CA PRO A 801 34.87 -4.83 6.92
C PRO A 801 33.85 -5.94 7.23
N ARG A 802 32.87 -6.12 6.37
CA ARG A 802 31.92 -7.23 6.49
C ARG A 802 32.58 -8.52 6.01
N GLU A 803 32.10 -9.66 6.53
CA GLU A 803 32.49 -10.97 6.00
C GLU A 803 32.22 -10.99 4.49
N GLY A 804 33.22 -11.29 3.70
CA GLY A 804 33.21 -11.24 2.23
C GLY A 804 33.76 -9.95 1.59
N GLU A 805 33.97 -8.85 2.36
CA GLU A 805 34.66 -7.64 1.88
C GLU A 805 36.17 -7.68 2.11
N GLU A 806 36.67 -8.68 2.85
CA GLU A 806 38.08 -8.80 3.24
C GLU A 806 39.03 -9.11 2.05
N ASN A 807 38.49 -9.59 0.94
CA ASN A 807 39.25 -10.06 -0.22
C ASN A 807 39.02 -9.25 -1.52
N VAL A 808 38.42 -8.08 -1.46
CA VAL A 808 38.43 -7.22 -2.67
C VAL A 808 39.76 -6.47 -2.68
N PRO A 809 40.71 -6.80 -3.59
CA PRO A 809 41.97 -6.07 -3.67
C PRO A 809 41.64 -4.59 -3.86
N LYS A 810 42.20 -3.72 -3.01
CA LYS A 810 42.25 -2.29 -3.33
C LYS A 810 43.08 -2.19 -4.60
N LEU A 811 42.41 -2.08 -5.75
CA LEU A 811 43.09 -1.79 -6.99
C LEU A 811 43.94 -0.54 -6.76
N GLN A 812 45.26 -0.69 -6.76
CA GLN A 812 46.18 0.44 -6.91
C GLN A 812 45.96 0.94 -8.36
N ILE A 813 45.24 2.01 -8.47
CA ILE A 813 44.89 2.59 -9.76
C ILE A 813 45.71 3.88 -9.87
N ASP A 814 46.79 3.81 -10.63
CA ASP A 814 47.61 4.98 -10.98
C ASP A 814 46.89 5.91 -11.97
N ILE A 815 45.73 6.42 -11.53
CA ILE A 815 44.97 7.36 -12.35
C ILE A 815 44.84 8.66 -11.57
N THR A 816 45.27 9.72 -12.24
CA THR A 816 45.15 11.09 -11.76
C THR A 816 43.80 11.70 -12.16
N CYS A 817 43.25 12.54 -11.31
CA CYS A 817 42.00 13.24 -11.58
C CYS A 817 42.17 14.19 -12.79
N PRO A 818 41.35 14.07 -13.84
CA PRO A 818 41.49 14.91 -15.04
C PRO A 818 41.18 16.39 -14.79
N ASN A 819 40.66 16.73 -13.61
CA ASN A 819 40.23 18.07 -13.27
C ASN A 819 41.18 18.81 -12.31
N CYS A 820 41.93 18.10 -11.46
CA CYS A 820 42.82 18.71 -10.48
C CYS A 820 44.15 17.99 -10.29
N GLY A 821 44.46 16.97 -11.08
CA GLY A 821 45.70 16.21 -11.07
C GLY A 821 45.96 15.33 -9.82
N LYS A 822 45.09 15.39 -8.79
CA LYS A 822 45.25 14.55 -7.60
C LYS A 822 44.90 13.09 -7.88
N PRO A 823 45.45 12.11 -7.15
CA PRO A 823 45.14 10.69 -7.35
C PRO A 823 43.64 10.38 -7.24
N MET A 824 43.16 9.45 -8.06
CA MET A 824 41.82 8.89 -7.92
C MET A 824 41.84 7.69 -6.96
N VAL A 825 40.85 7.61 -6.09
CA VAL A 825 40.67 6.53 -5.10
C VAL A 825 39.40 5.78 -5.34
N GLN A 826 39.41 4.47 -5.20
CA GLN A 826 38.22 3.64 -5.30
C GLN A 826 37.30 3.91 -4.11
N ARG A 827 36.05 4.17 -4.42
CA ARG A 827 34.97 4.36 -3.44
C ARG A 827 33.76 3.51 -3.82
N PHE A 828 32.96 3.15 -2.84
CA PHE A 828 31.72 2.39 -3.06
C PHE A 828 30.50 3.30 -2.93
N GLY A 829 29.62 3.24 -3.90
CA GLY A 829 28.36 4.00 -3.95
C GLY A 829 27.13 3.09 -4.10
N PRO A 830 25.91 3.63 -4.06
CA PRO A 830 24.68 2.85 -4.20
C PRO A 830 24.54 2.06 -5.51
N ARG A 831 25.42 2.33 -6.48
CA ARG A 831 25.43 1.70 -7.81
C ARG A 831 26.71 0.89 -8.07
N GLY A 832 27.42 0.49 -7.01
CA GLY A 832 28.68 -0.26 -7.11
C GLY A 832 29.94 0.59 -6.95
N PRO A 833 31.14 -0.01 -7.18
CA PRO A 833 32.41 0.68 -7.05
C PRO A 833 32.59 1.79 -8.10
N PHE A 834 33.25 2.88 -7.71
CA PHE A 834 33.58 4.00 -8.58
C PHE A 834 34.86 4.68 -8.09
N LEU A 835 35.55 5.40 -8.97
CA LEU A 835 36.69 6.21 -8.60
C LEU A 835 36.22 7.62 -8.21
N GLY A 836 36.67 8.11 -7.08
CA GLY A 836 36.48 9.47 -6.62
C GLY A 836 37.81 10.19 -6.45
N CYS A 837 37.87 11.47 -6.80
CA CYS A 837 39.06 12.27 -6.57
C CYS A 837 39.43 12.34 -5.10
N SER A 838 40.72 12.19 -4.77
CA SER A 838 41.22 12.35 -3.39
C SER A 838 41.09 13.78 -2.87
N GLY A 839 41.01 14.78 -3.75
CA GLY A 839 40.75 16.18 -3.43
C GLY A 839 39.30 16.54 -3.08
N TYR A 840 38.42 15.55 -2.83
CA TYR A 840 37.06 15.81 -2.34
C TYR A 840 37.07 16.35 -0.89
N PRO A 841 36.31 17.42 -0.56
CA PRO A 841 35.13 17.95 -1.25
C PRO A 841 35.40 19.06 -2.27
N GLU A 842 36.61 19.54 -2.41
CA GLU A 842 37.01 20.64 -3.32
C GLU A 842 36.88 20.21 -4.78
N CYS A 843 37.35 19.01 -5.10
CA CYS A 843 37.17 18.39 -6.41
C CYS A 843 36.18 17.22 -6.34
N LYS A 844 35.06 17.34 -7.06
CA LYS A 844 33.96 16.36 -7.05
C LYS A 844 33.98 15.40 -8.22
N THR A 845 35.14 15.24 -8.88
CA THR A 845 35.28 14.36 -10.03
C THR A 845 35.13 12.91 -9.64
N THR A 846 34.30 12.17 -10.39
CA THR A 846 34.08 10.72 -10.22
C THR A 846 34.13 10.03 -11.56
N MET A 847 34.61 8.78 -11.61
CA MET A 847 34.64 7.90 -12.79
C MET A 847 33.94 6.58 -12.42
N ARG A 848 33.21 5.98 -13.34
CA ARG A 848 32.67 4.65 -13.18
C ARG A 848 33.70 3.61 -13.57
N LEU A 849 33.61 2.43 -12.99
CA LEU A 849 34.35 1.25 -13.42
C LEU A 849 33.42 0.39 -14.29
N ASN A 850 33.92 -0.11 -15.43
CA ASN A 850 33.20 -1.09 -16.26
C ASN A 850 33.23 -2.48 -15.59
N ALA A 851 32.63 -3.48 -16.20
CA ALA A 851 32.60 -4.85 -15.69
C ALA A 851 33.99 -5.48 -15.52
N GLU A 852 34.99 -4.98 -16.25
CA GLU A 852 36.40 -5.41 -16.22
C GLU A 852 37.24 -4.63 -15.19
N GLY A 853 36.64 -3.72 -14.40
CA GLY A 853 37.33 -2.89 -13.43
C GLY A 853 38.11 -1.72 -14.01
N LYS A 854 37.98 -1.42 -15.32
CA LYS A 854 38.63 -0.27 -15.97
C LYS A 854 37.77 0.98 -15.88
N PRO A 855 38.36 2.18 -15.69
CA PRO A 855 37.63 3.41 -15.53
C PRO A 855 36.98 3.89 -16.84
N GLU A 856 35.68 4.19 -16.78
CA GLU A 856 34.95 4.88 -17.84
C GLU A 856 34.83 6.36 -17.54
N LEU A 857 35.28 7.21 -18.46
CA LEU A 857 35.07 8.65 -18.36
C LEU A 857 33.60 9.00 -18.56
N THR A 858 32.93 9.40 -17.48
CA THR A 858 31.50 9.78 -17.49
C THR A 858 31.22 11.12 -18.17
N ALA A 859 32.22 11.92 -18.51
CA ALA A 859 32.07 13.17 -19.24
C ALA A 859 33.42 13.52 -19.97
N LYS A 860 33.40 13.59 -21.29
CA LYS A 860 34.49 14.19 -22.07
C LYS A 860 34.29 15.70 -22.15
N SER A 861 35.25 16.51 -21.72
CA SER A 861 35.24 17.95 -22.00
C SER A 861 35.45 18.19 -23.50
N THR A 862 34.73 19.16 -24.01
CA THR A 862 34.84 19.60 -25.43
C THR A 862 35.26 21.05 -25.50
N GLU A 863 35.74 21.49 -26.64
CA GLU A 863 36.09 22.89 -26.91
C GLU A 863 34.87 23.81 -27.04
N HIS A 864 33.67 23.23 -27.10
CA HIS A 864 32.41 23.97 -27.26
C HIS A 864 32.02 24.73 -25.99
N LYS A 865 31.71 26.01 -26.15
CA LYS A 865 31.21 26.87 -25.09
C LYS A 865 29.68 26.94 -25.11
N CYS A 866 29.09 27.01 -23.95
CA CYS A 866 27.65 27.13 -23.80
C CYS A 866 27.13 28.49 -24.30
N GLU A 867 26.24 28.50 -25.28
CA GLU A 867 25.65 29.73 -25.84
C GLU A 867 24.86 30.56 -24.80
N LYS A 868 24.46 29.98 -23.67
CA LYS A 868 23.66 30.65 -22.64
C LYS A 868 24.47 31.27 -21.50
N CYS A 869 25.65 30.72 -21.20
CA CYS A 869 26.42 31.18 -20.04
C CYS A 869 27.93 31.16 -20.25
N GLY A 870 28.43 30.86 -21.47
CA GLY A 870 29.87 30.87 -21.81
C GLY A 870 30.70 29.73 -21.20
N SER A 871 30.13 28.91 -20.27
CA SER A 871 30.88 27.81 -19.64
C SER A 871 31.16 26.67 -20.62
N PRO A 872 32.25 25.88 -20.42
CA PRO A 872 32.56 24.75 -21.29
C PRO A 872 31.40 23.74 -21.33
N MET A 873 31.24 23.06 -22.46
CA MET A 873 30.28 21.97 -22.60
C MET A 873 30.97 20.62 -22.50
N VAL A 874 30.29 19.64 -21.95
CA VAL A 874 30.78 18.27 -21.72
C VAL A 874 29.84 17.26 -22.37
N ILE A 875 30.39 16.25 -23.05
CA ILE A 875 29.58 15.14 -23.58
C ILE A 875 29.16 14.22 -22.41
N ARG A 876 27.87 13.96 -22.28
CA ARG A 876 27.30 13.02 -21.33
C ARG A 876 26.49 11.96 -22.05
N GLN A 877 26.46 10.75 -21.51
CA GLN A 877 25.56 9.69 -21.96
C GLN A 877 24.17 9.82 -21.30
N GLY A 878 23.14 9.95 -22.12
CA GLY A 878 21.74 9.96 -21.72
C GLY A 878 21.01 8.68 -22.16
N ARG A 879 19.76 8.51 -21.72
CA ARG A 879 18.90 7.39 -22.19
C ARG A 879 18.70 7.34 -23.72
N ARG A 880 19.00 8.43 -24.43
CA ARG A 880 18.78 8.60 -25.88
C ARG A 880 20.06 8.67 -26.66
N GLY A 881 21.21 8.40 -26.05
CA GLY A 881 22.54 8.55 -26.65
C GLY A 881 23.35 9.70 -26.04
N PRO A 882 24.53 9.98 -26.58
CA PRO A 882 25.41 11.08 -26.14
C PRO A 882 24.78 12.44 -26.43
N PHE A 883 25.03 13.42 -25.55
CA PHE A 883 24.61 14.82 -25.71
C PHE A 883 25.61 15.78 -25.03
N LEU A 884 25.72 16.99 -25.52
CA LEU A 884 26.49 18.05 -24.89
C LEU A 884 25.67 18.71 -23.80
N ALA A 885 26.19 18.76 -22.58
CA ALA A 885 25.59 19.45 -21.44
C ALA A 885 26.55 20.57 -20.94
N CYS A 886 25.96 21.68 -20.51
CA CYS A 886 26.74 22.74 -19.88
C CYS A 886 27.37 22.24 -18.55
N SER A 887 28.67 22.52 -18.38
CA SER A 887 29.40 22.17 -17.15
C SER A 887 28.90 22.91 -15.92
N ALA A 888 28.26 24.08 -16.08
CA ALA A 888 27.65 24.85 -15.02
C ALA A 888 26.29 24.29 -14.50
N PHE A 889 25.86 23.09 -14.93
CA PHE A 889 24.66 22.45 -14.38
C PHE A 889 24.80 22.22 -12.85
N PRO A 890 23.78 22.53 -12.02
CA PRO A 890 22.38 22.85 -12.34
C PRO A 890 22.08 24.34 -12.56
N LYS A 891 23.04 25.25 -12.43
CA LYS A 891 22.83 26.68 -12.63
C LYS A 891 22.48 27.00 -14.10
N CYS A 892 23.14 26.38 -15.05
CA CYS A 892 22.77 26.42 -16.46
C CYS A 892 22.33 25.03 -16.93
N ARG A 893 21.10 24.91 -17.45
CA ARG A 893 20.52 23.64 -17.91
C ARG A 893 20.59 23.48 -19.44
N ASN A 894 21.52 24.15 -20.09
CA ASN A 894 21.67 24.04 -21.55
C ASN A 894 22.21 22.66 -21.93
N ALA A 895 21.53 22.00 -22.88
CA ALA A 895 21.92 20.71 -23.42
C ALA A 895 21.60 20.69 -24.91
N VAL A 896 22.50 20.12 -25.73
CA VAL A 896 22.42 20.08 -27.21
C VAL A 896 22.72 18.65 -27.65
N ASP A 897 21.97 18.15 -28.62
CA ASP A 897 22.21 16.82 -29.20
C ASP A 897 23.51 16.86 -30.01
N VAL A 898 24.21 15.73 -30.14
CA VAL A 898 25.47 15.62 -30.91
C VAL A 898 25.32 14.62 -32.06
N ASP A 899 26.14 14.84 -33.12
CA ASP A 899 26.32 13.88 -34.20
C ASP A 899 27.22 12.69 -33.77
N ALA A 900 27.59 11.83 -34.71
CA ALA A 900 28.43 10.65 -34.44
C ALA A 900 29.85 11.06 -34.03
N GLU A 901 30.31 12.22 -34.49
CA GLU A 901 31.64 12.80 -34.25
C GLU A 901 31.70 13.62 -32.94
N GLY A 902 30.52 13.89 -32.31
CA GLY A 902 30.42 14.61 -31.05
C GLY A 902 30.23 16.12 -31.17
N ASN A 903 29.95 16.64 -32.35
CA ASN A 903 29.70 18.06 -32.61
C ASN A 903 28.24 18.42 -32.34
N PRO A 904 27.96 19.68 -31.92
CA PRO A 904 26.58 20.10 -31.60
C PRO A 904 25.74 20.18 -32.87
N VAL A 905 24.63 19.42 -32.90
CA VAL A 905 23.65 19.47 -33.99
C VAL A 905 22.64 20.59 -33.72
N LYS A 906 22.66 21.64 -34.53
CA LYS A 906 21.65 22.71 -34.48
C LYS A 906 20.33 22.16 -35.07
N PRO A 907 19.18 22.40 -34.43
CA PRO A 907 17.88 22.02 -35.00
C PRO A 907 17.67 22.75 -36.33
N LYS A 908 17.42 22.01 -37.40
CA LYS A 908 17.05 22.61 -38.69
C LYS A 908 15.67 23.21 -38.60
N GLU A 909 15.49 24.42 -39.15
CA GLU A 909 14.17 25.07 -39.21
C GLU A 909 13.30 24.37 -40.27
N THR A 910 12.04 24.18 -39.94
CA THR A 910 11.10 23.40 -40.76
C THR A 910 10.27 24.25 -41.72
N GLY A 911 10.39 25.59 -41.71
CA GLY A 911 9.53 26.53 -42.44
C GLY A 911 8.09 26.59 -41.88
N ILE A 912 7.76 25.80 -40.84
CA ILE A 912 6.45 25.79 -40.24
C ILE A 912 6.47 26.64 -38.96
N PHE A 913 5.45 27.47 -38.79
CA PHE A 913 5.33 28.38 -37.65
C PHE A 913 4.29 27.87 -36.63
N CYS A 914 4.52 28.22 -35.37
CA CYS A 914 3.65 27.85 -34.28
C CYS A 914 2.34 28.68 -34.29
N GLU A 915 1.22 28.03 -34.35
CA GLU A 915 -0.13 28.66 -34.35
C GLU A 915 -0.42 29.51 -33.08
N LYS A 916 0.31 29.24 -31.98
CA LYS A 916 0.09 29.95 -30.71
C LYS A 916 0.96 31.20 -30.50
N CYS A 917 2.17 31.24 -31.08
CA CYS A 917 3.12 32.29 -30.80
C CYS A 917 3.94 32.72 -32.02
N ASN A 918 3.62 32.18 -33.19
CA ASN A 918 4.27 32.47 -34.49
C ASN A 918 5.79 32.26 -34.53
N ALA A 919 6.35 31.56 -33.54
CA ALA A 919 7.77 31.17 -33.57
C ALA A 919 7.98 29.95 -34.50
N PRO A 920 9.15 29.78 -35.14
CA PRO A 920 9.41 28.64 -36.01
C PRO A 920 9.30 27.32 -35.21
N MET A 921 8.78 26.26 -35.83
CA MET A 921 8.76 24.94 -35.26
C MET A 921 9.97 24.13 -35.66
N ILE A 922 10.49 23.33 -34.73
CA ILE A 922 11.68 22.48 -34.91
C ILE A 922 11.32 21.02 -34.70
N ILE A 923 12.00 20.12 -35.41
CA ILE A 923 11.84 18.68 -35.21
C ILE A 923 12.56 18.24 -33.95
N LYS A 924 11.81 17.59 -33.05
CA LYS A 924 12.37 16.92 -31.87
C LYS A 924 11.99 15.44 -31.85
N ARG A 925 12.81 14.59 -31.23
CA ARG A 925 12.53 13.16 -31.05
C ARG A 925 11.85 12.91 -29.71
N GLY A 926 10.71 12.26 -29.72
CA GLY A 926 9.97 11.78 -28.55
C GLY A 926 10.02 10.26 -28.41
N PRO A 927 9.43 9.68 -27.35
CA PRO A 927 9.33 8.24 -27.15
C PRO A 927 8.54 7.51 -28.24
N ARG A 928 7.67 8.24 -28.95
CA ARG A 928 6.81 7.72 -30.05
C ARG A 928 7.32 8.10 -31.45
N GLY A 929 8.55 8.63 -31.55
CA GLY A 929 9.13 9.08 -32.81
C GLY A 929 9.30 10.60 -32.92
N PRO A 930 9.71 11.13 -34.09
CA PRO A 930 9.90 12.55 -34.31
C PRO A 930 8.58 13.32 -34.30
N PHE A 931 8.59 14.58 -33.81
CA PHE A 931 7.45 15.49 -33.75
C PHE A 931 7.93 16.94 -33.87
N LEU A 932 7.03 17.84 -34.27
CA LEU A 932 7.27 19.28 -34.35
C LEU A 932 7.04 19.92 -32.96
N ALA A 933 8.01 20.68 -32.48
CA ALA A 933 7.91 21.45 -31.25
C ALA A 933 8.24 22.92 -31.50
N CYS A 934 7.55 23.81 -30.80
CA CYS A 934 7.82 25.24 -30.89
C CYS A 934 9.24 25.59 -30.38
N SER A 935 10.00 26.36 -31.13
CA SER A 935 11.34 26.80 -30.75
C SER A 935 11.36 27.71 -29.50
N ALA A 936 10.25 28.40 -29.21
CA ALA A 936 10.07 29.25 -28.03
C ALA A 936 9.85 28.46 -26.73
N TYR A 937 9.97 27.11 -26.72
CA TYR A 937 9.88 26.32 -25.50
C TYR A 937 10.99 26.72 -24.49
N PRO A 938 10.70 26.91 -23.18
CA PRO A 938 9.47 26.55 -22.44
C PRO A 938 8.38 27.65 -22.39
N LYS A 939 8.61 28.83 -22.98
CA LYS A 939 7.59 29.92 -23.00
C LYS A 939 6.33 29.49 -23.77
N CYS A 940 6.49 28.81 -24.90
CA CYS A 940 5.41 28.19 -25.65
C CYS A 940 5.57 26.68 -25.66
N LYS A 941 4.54 25.94 -25.19
CA LYS A 941 4.54 24.47 -25.10
C LYS A 941 3.80 23.80 -26.27
N SER A 942 3.64 24.48 -27.38
CA SER A 942 2.95 23.94 -28.55
C SER A 942 3.77 22.85 -29.24
N TYR A 943 3.12 21.78 -29.65
CA TYR A 943 3.71 20.69 -30.44
C TYR A 943 2.66 20.15 -31.43
N LYS A 944 3.14 19.57 -32.54
CA LYS A 944 2.34 18.88 -33.54
C LYS A 944 2.94 17.51 -33.85
N SER A 945 2.09 16.51 -34.00
CA SER A 945 2.52 15.20 -34.52
C SER A 945 2.77 15.30 -36.03
N LEU A 946 3.77 14.58 -36.54
CA LEU A 946 4.03 14.53 -37.96
C LEU A 946 2.98 13.63 -38.64
N THR A 947 2.07 14.23 -39.40
CA THR A 947 1.18 13.51 -40.33
C THR A 947 1.95 12.90 -41.50
N ALA A 948 1.33 12.01 -42.30
CA ALA A 948 1.99 11.41 -43.46
C ALA A 948 2.47 12.48 -44.45
N GLU A 949 1.68 13.51 -44.68
CA GLU A 949 1.96 14.64 -45.58
C GLU A 949 3.14 15.48 -45.05
N LEU A 950 3.17 15.82 -43.78
CA LEU A 950 4.27 16.53 -43.14
C LEU A 950 5.57 15.72 -43.08
N ARG A 951 5.46 14.39 -43.07
CA ARG A 951 6.65 13.51 -43.15
C ARG A 951 7.26 13.51 -44.53
N GLU A 952 6.46 13.56 -45.56
CA GLU A 952 6.95 13.65 -46.93
C GLU A 952 7.57 15.04 -47.21
N GLN A 953 6.90 16.13 -46.80
CA GLN A 953 7.41 17.52 -46.92
C GLN A 953 8.74 17.75 -46.17
N LEU A 954 8.94 17.09 -45.07
CA LEU A 954 10.11 17.26 -44.20
C LEU A 954 11.12 16.10 -44.28
N LYS A 955 11.02 15.26 -45.31
CA LYS A 955 11.80 14.01 -45.47
C LYS A 955 13.32 14.24 -45.34
N ASP A 956 13.83 15.35 -45.92
CA ASP A 956 15.26 15.71 -45.92
C ASP A 956 15.70 16.36 -44.60
N ILE A 957 14.74 16.75 -43.77
CA ILE A 957 15.00 17.41 -42.48
C ILE A 957 14.82 16.43 -41.30
N ILE A 958 14.04 15.38 -41.48
CA ILE A 958 13.82 14.35 -40.46
C ILE A 958 15.09 13.50 -40.30
N PRO A 959 15.77 13.50 -39.15
CA PRO A 959 16.97 12.71 -38.94
C PRO A 959 16.67 11.21 -39.17
N PRO A 960 17.55 10.44 -39.82
CA PRO A 960 17.37 9.01 -40.03
C PRO A 960 17.18 8.28 -38.71
N PRO A 961 16.39 7.18 -38.64
CA PRO A 961 16.27 6.39 -37.45
C PRO A 961 17.64 5.89 -36.98
N PRO A 962 17.92 5.81 -35.67
CA PRO A 962 19.16 5.27 -35.17
C PRO A 962 19.36 3.84 -35.72
N PRO A 963 20.60 3.43 -36.05
CA PRO A 963 20.87 2.09 -36.54
C PRO A 963 20.27 1.09 -35.54
N LYS A 964 19.42 0.19 -36.05
CA LYS A 964 18.91 -0.92 -35.23
C LYS A 964 20.12 -1.74 -34.82
N LYS A 965 20.29 -2.01 -33.54
CA LYS A 965 21.23 -3.05 -33.12
C LYS A 965 20.83 -4.32 -33.86
N GLU A 966 21.74 -4.84 -34.68
CA GLU A 966 21.53 -6.10 -35.37
C GLU A 966 21.29 -7.17 -34.28
N VAL A 967 20.09 -7.72 -34.28
CA VAL A 967 19.77 -8.87 -33.43
C VAL A 967 20.30 -10.08 -34.20
N PRO A 968 21.14 -10.94 -33.62
CA PRO A 968 21.58 -12.15 -34.31
C PRO A 968 20.38 -12.91 -34.87
N GLN A 969 20.42 -13.30 -36.15
CA GLN A 969 19.39 -14.13 -36.75
C GLN A 969 19.58 -15.56 -36.23
N VAL A 970 18.88 -15.86 -35.14
CA VAL A 970 18.81 -17.21 -34.62
C VAL A 970 17.50 -17.83 -35.08
N GLU A 971 17.59 -19.03 -35.64
CA GLU A 971 16.41 -19.80 -36.09
C GLU A 971 15.62 -20.24 -34.84
N VAL A 972 14.41 -19.70 -34.69
CA VAL A 972 13.52 -20.02 -33.56
C VAL A 972 12.50 -21.07 -34.03
N LYS A 973 12.63 -22.29 -33.55
CA LYS A 973 11.71 -23.41 -33.80
C LYS A 973 10.41 -23.37 -33.00
N GLU A 974 10.30 -22.47 -32.04
CA GLU A 974 9.20 -22.33 -31.08
C GLU A 974 7.92 -21.76 -31.74
N THR A 975 6.77 -22.32 -31.36
CA THR A 975 5.46 -21.86 -31.78
C THR A 975 4.74 -21.10 -30.66
N CYS A 976 3.93 -20.12 -31.04
CA CYS A 976 3.19 -19.27 -30.11
C CYS A 976 2.12 -20.06 -29.36
N PRO A 977 2.09 -20.05 -28.03
CA PRO A 977 1.12 -20.79 -27.22
C PRO A 977 -0.32 -20.29 -27.37
N GLU A 978 -0.52 -19.08 -27.89
CA GLU A 978 -1.86 -18.50 -28.05
C GLU A 978 -2.45 -18.74 -29.44
N CYS A 979 -1.64 -18.90 -30.50
CA CYS A 979 -2.14 -18.98 -31.86
C CYS A 979 -1.40 -19.96 -32.78
N GLY A 980 -0.44 -20.75 -32.27
CA GLY A 980 0.33 -21.75 -33.04
C GLY A 980 1.29 -21.18 -34.09
N SER A 981 1.39 -19.86 -34.26
CA SER A 981 2.26 -19.26 -35.28
C SER A 981 3.73 -19.22 -34.83
N PRO A 982 4.71 -19.24 -35.78
CA PRO A 982 6.13 -19.16 -35.41
C PRO A 982 6.43 -17.97 -34.50
N MET A 983 7.36 -18.14 -33.57
CA MET A 983 7.86 -17.06 -32.72
C MET A 983 9.12 -16.44 -33.31
N LYS A 984 9.41 -15.18 -32.94
CA LYS A 984 10.60 -14.44 -33.34
C LYS A 984 11.28 -13.84 -32.14
N LEU A 985 12.60 -13.82 -32.16
CA LEU A 985 13.39 -13.15 -31.13
C LEU A 985 13.13 -11.63 -31.17
N ARG A 986 12.80 -11.08 -29.98
CA ARG A 986 12.56 -9.64 -29.78
C ARG A 986 13.32 -9.18 -28.53
N THR A 987 13.67 -7.92 -28.49
CA THR A 987 14.33 -7.30 -27.34
C THR A 987 13.42 -6.32 -26.64
N SER A 988 13.39 -6.36 -25.31
CA SER A 988 12.69 -5.40 -24.47
C SER A 988 13.65 -4.70 -23.51
N SER A 989 13.14 -3.74 -22.72
CA SER A 989 13.91 -3.11 -21.64
C SER A 989 14.29 -4.08 -20.51
N ARG A 990 13.73 -5.31 -20.52
CA ARG A 990 14.00 -6.37 -19.56
C ARG A 990 14.87 -7.50 -20.13
N GLY A 991 15.34 -7.38 -21.35
CA GLY A 991 16.11 -8.39 -22.03
C GLY A 991 15.45 -8.97 -23.30
N PRO A 992 16.10 -9.92 -23.98
CA PRO A 992 15.56 -10.61 -25.15
C PRO A 992 14.44 -11.58 -24.74
N PHE A 993 13.44 -11.80 -25.63
CA PHE A 993 12.30 -12.68 -25.42
C PHE A 993 11.75 -13.15 -26.78
N LEU A 994 11.00 -14.26 -26.78
CA LEU A 994 10.29 -14.71 -27.96
C LEU A 994 8.90 -14.07 -28.03
N GLY A 995 8.60 -13.43 -29.16
CA GLY A 995 7.30 -12.81 -29.44
C GLY A 995 6.67 -13.38 -30.69
N CYS A 996 5.34 -13.53 -30.70
CA CYS A 996 4.59 -14.06 -31.83
C CYS A 996 4.87 -13.27 -33.13
N SER A 997 5.06 -13.97 -34.25
CA SER A 997 5.24 -13.34 -35.55
C SER A 997 4.03 -12.54 -36.03
N LYS A 998 2.83 -12.89 -35.56
CA LYS A 998 1.55 -12.18 -35.86
C LYS A 998 1.27 -10.96 -34.99
N TYR A 999 2.23 -10.52 -34.16
CA TYR A 999 2.05 -9.26 -33.42
C TYR A 999 1.83 -8.08 -34.40
N PRO A 1000 0.87 -7.17 -34.16
CA PRO A 1000 0.06 -6.96 -32.94
C PRO A 1000 -1.26 -7.75 -32.86
N LYS A 1001 -1.61 -8.56 -33.87
CA LYS A 1001 -2.85 -9.33 -33.86
C LYS A 1001 -2.87 -10.44 -32.80
N CYS A 1002 -1.71 -11.04 -32.53
CA CYS A 1002 -1.49 -11.96 -31.42
C CYS A 1002 -0.37 -11.39 -30.51
N LYS A 1003 -0.60 -11.39 -29.22
CA LYS A 1003 0.34 -10.85 -28.22
C LYS A 1003 1.12 -11.92 -27.45
N GLY A 1004 1.08 -13.17 -27.90
CA GLY A 1004 1.76 -14.30 -27.29
C GLY A 1004 3.26 -14.06 -27.15
N THR A 1005 3.81 -14.30 -25.96
CA THR A 1005 5.24 -14.17 -25.65
C THR A 1005 5.70 -15.37 -24.86
N ARG A 1006 6.97 -15.76 -25.02
CA ARG A 1006 7.68 -16.75 -24.20
C ARG A 1006 9.04 -16.22 -23.75
N PRO A 1007 9.55 -16.62 -22.59
CA PRO A 1007 10.95 -16.41 -22.25
C PRO A 1007 11.85 -17.16 -23.25
N LEU A 1008 13.10 -16.74 -23.37
CA LEU A 1008 14.07 -17.42 -24.20
C LEU A 1008 14.46 -18.76 -23.57
N PRO A 1009 14.49 -19.88 -24.32
CA PRO A 1009 15.11 -21.12 -23.86
C PRO A 1009 16.62 -20.95 -23.61
N GLU A 1010 17.18 -21.69 -22.68
CA GLU A 1010 18.59 -21.62 -22.32
C GLU A 1010 19.51 -21.91 -23.50
N GLU A 1011 19.15 -22.86 -24.37
CA GLU A 1011 19.87 -23.21 -25.61
C GLU A 1011 20.01 -22.03 -26.59
N LEU A 1012 19.01 -21.13 -26.61
CA LEU A 1012 19.04 -19.93 -27.44
C LEU A 1012 19.74 -18.74 -26.74
N LEU A 1013 19.81 -18.74 -25.42
CA LEU A 1013 20.56 -17.76 -24.64
C LEU A 1013 22.07 -17.92 -24.85
N GLU A 1014 22.57 -19.16 -24.91
CA GLU A 1014 23.98 -19.46 -25.19
C GLU A 1014 24.42 -19.07 -26.62
N GLN A 1015 23.49 -19.11 -27.58
CA GLN A 1015 23.77 -18.70 -28.97
C GLN A 1015 23.77 -17.18 -29.21
N ILE A 1016 23.24 -16.40 -28.26
CA ILE A 1016 23.13 -14.94 -28.39
C ILE A 1016 24.26 -14.21 -27.66
N GLY A 1017 25.01 -14.89 -26.77
CA GLY A 1017 26.20 -14.36 -26.08
C GLY A 1017 25.83 -13.54 -24.85
#